data_d5ba559a1f167aeffd0eb77d8d2f3b04
#
_entry.id   d5ba559a1f167aeffd0eb77d8d2f3b04
#
_cell.length_a   1.000
_cell.length_b   1.000
_cell.length_c   1.000
_cell.angle_alpha   90.00
_cell.angle_beta   90.00
_cell.angle_gamma   90.00
#
_symmetry.space_group_name_H-M   'P 1'
#
loop_
_entity.id
_entity.type
_entity.pdbx_description
1 polymer ?
#
loop_
_entity_poly.entity_id
_entity_poly.type
_entity_poly.pdbx_seq_one_letter_code
_entity_poly.pdbx_strand_id
1 'polypeptide(L)'
;MPRKRKESKKETESKLNENVHIENAGTVKSEVITETLKTNYMPYAMSVILSRAIPEIDGLKPSHRKLLYTMYLMGLLSGKTIKSANIVGRTMQLNPHGDASIYETMVRLSRGNESLLYPYVESKGNFGKAYSKNMMYAASRYTEAKLAPICSELFCDIDKDTVDFVDNYDNTMKEPRLLPVTFPTVLCNVTTGIAVGMASSIASFNIREVCETTIALMKNKAHVISDTLIAPDFVGGGYVLYDKDELDKIYETGKGSVKVRAKYSYDKSYNCIDITEIPPTTTSEAVIDKIVELAKANKVKEISDIRDETDLKGLKITIDLKRGTDPDKLMQRLYKLTPLEDTFSCNFNVLIDGKPGVRGVRELLNEWIRFRLNCITRRVNFSLAKKRKQLHLLKGLSKILLDIDKAIKIVRETENESDVVPNLMIGFGIDETQAEYVAEIKLRHLNREYILKRIDDIEALENEIAELEEVLSSEKKKKQIIISELQNVIKKYDTGRKSEILYEIPEDIETEEPEVADYPVTVFLTHGGYLKKIKTANLRMSGEQKVKEGDAVERSVECSNKDELLVFTSKHQVYKAKLDDFPDTKASVLGEYLPGKLEMEEGETALYTAVISKYQGYMIFVFENGKLAKVDLSAYETKTNRKKLINAFSDKSPLAAAVYLEEDADIVITSQSGRNLLINTAVILPKTTKSTQGIQAMTLKKKSDKVISLHLYKEGEFEKEWRFRPKNLPAAGALLSAADVGEQLSF
;
A
#
# COMPACT_ATOMS: atom_id res chain seq x y z
N MET A 1 50.59 -20.96 20.22
CA MET A 1 50.15 -19.99 21.24
C MET A 1 50.01 -18.64 20.58
N PRO A 2 48.80 -18.08 20.38
CA PRO A 2 48.61 -16.73 19.87
C PRO A 2 48.50 -15.72 21.03
N ARG A 3 49.22 -14.60 20.85
CA ARG A 3 49.33 -13.48 21.77
C ARG A 3 47.95 -12.81 21.97
N LYS A 4 47.51 -12.70 23.23
CA LYS A 4 46.38 -11.86 23.65
C LYS A 4 46.70 -10.39 23.42
N ARG A 5 45.96 -9.72 22.55
CA ARG A 5 45.88 -8.27 22.43
C ARG A 5 45.10 -7.74 23.63
N LYS A 6 45.71 -6.92 24.45
CA LYS A 6 45.06 -6.09 25.47
C LYS A 6 44.33 -4.96 24.75
N GLU A 7 43.02 -5.00 24.72
CA GLU A 7 42.19 -3.83 24.36
C GLU A 7 42.14 -2.88 25.55
N SER A 8 42.69 -1.70 25.37
CA SER A 8 42.55 -0.60 26.30
C SER A 8 41.12 -0.03 26.16
N LYS A 9 40.27 -0.23 27.15
CA LYS A 9 39.03 0.55 27.33
C LYS A 9 39.44 2.00 27.57
N LYS A 10 39.29 2.85 26.55
CA LYS A 10 39.12 4.29 26.72
C LYS A 10 37.63 4.55 26.96
N GLU A 11 37.30 4.77 28.21
CA GLU A 11 36.04 5.41 28.59
C GLU A 11 36.03 6.82 28.01
N THR A 12 35.14 7.06 27.05
CA THR A 12 34.85 8.42 26.54
C THR A 12 33.81 9.00 27.48
N GLU A 13 34.26 9.66 28.57
CA GLU A 13 33.40 10.54 29.35
C GLU A 13 32.92 11.69 28.44
N SER A 14 31.65 11.71 28.14
CA SER A 14 31.01 12.89 27.56
C SER A 14 31.01 14.00 28.60
N LYS A 15 31.78 15.07 28.37
CA LYS A 15 31.71 16.28 29.17
C LYS A 15 30.31 16.90 29.00
N LEU A 16 29.41 16.59 29.91
CA LEU A 16 28.20 17.36 30.15
C LEU A 16 28.60 18.75 30.66
N ASN A 17 27.98 19.80 30.15
CA ASN A 17 28.15 21.18 30.60
C ASN A 17 28.02 21.26 32.13
N GLU A 18 29.05 21.72 32.82
CA GLU A 18 29.16 21.77 34.30
C GLU A 18 28.10 22.67 34.99
N ASN A 19 27.20 23.28 34.26
CA ASN A 19 26.21 24.23 34.77
C ASN A 19 24.77 23.69 34.85
N VAL A 20 24.54 22.37 34.62
CA VAL A 20 23.21 21.77 34.76
C VAL A 20 23.30 20.64 35.78
N HIS A 21 23.02 20.94 37.06
CA HIS A 21 22.75 19.93 38.08
C HIS A 21 21.33 19.39 37.90
N ILE A 22 21.21 18.18 37.32
CA ILE A 22 19.95 17.42 37.33
C ILE A 22 19.98 16.52 38.56
N GLU A 23 19.24 16.89 39.61
CA GLU A 23 18.99 16.01 40.75
C GLU A 23 18.26 14.74 40.23
N ASN A 24 18.80 13.58 40.55
CA ASN A 24 18.36 12.26 40.08
C ASN A 24 18.58 11.95 38.58
N ALA A 25 19.67 12.42 37.99
CA ALA A 25 20.12 11.92 36.69
C ALA A 25 20.35 10.40 36.78
N GLY A 26 19.57 9.64 35.99
CA GLY A 26 19.71 8.18 35.91
C GLY A 26 21.11 7.77 35.44
N THR A 27 21.54 6.58 35.82
CA THR A 27 22.83 6.04 35.37
C THR A 27 22.79 5.73 33.89
N VAL A 28 23.62 6.38 33.08
CA VAL A 28 23.77 6.07 31.66
C VAL A 28 24.46 4.71 31.52
N LYS A 29 23.73 3.71 31.00
CA LYS A 29 24.30 2.41 30.68
C LYS A 29 24.53 2.33 29.17
N SER A 30 25.71 1.86 28.76
CA SER A 30 25.99 1.53 27.37
C SER A 30 25.38 0.16 27.06
N GLU A 31 24.42 0.11 26.15
CA GLU A 31 23.77 -1.12 25.73
C GLU A 31 23.97 -1.33 24.22
N VAL A 32 24.13 -2.58 23.82
CA VAL A 32 24.30 -2.92 22.38
C VAL A 32 22.96 -2.79 21.68
N ILE A 33 22.92 -2.03 20.58
CA ILE A 33 21.67 -1.77 19.83
C ILE A 33 20.91 -3.05 19.44
N THR A 34 21.62 -4.14 19.19
CA THR A 34 21.00 -5.44 18.87
C THR A 34 20.19 -6.01 20.04
N GLU A 35 20.62 -5.78 21.29
CA GLU A 35 19.86 -6.23 22.47
C GLU A 35 18.62 -5.35 22.66
N THR A 36 18.74 -4.04 22.51
CA THR A 36 17.59 -3.12 22.53
C THR A 36 16.57 -3.45 21.45
N LEU A 37 17.02 -3.80 20.24
CA LEU A 37 16.13 -4.23 19.16
C LEU A 37 15.39 -5.53 19.50
N LYS A 38 16.07 -6.52 20.07
CA LYS A 38 15.45 -7.79 20.45
C LYS A 38 14.45 -7.63 21.59
N THR A 39 14.80 -6.85 22.62
CA THR A 39 13.99 -6.74 23.84
C THR A 39 12.82 -5.76 23.71
N ASN A 40 12.97 -4.69 22.94
CA ASN A 40 11.96 -3.62 22.84
C ASN A 40 11.28 -3.57 21.47
N TYR A 41 12.03 -3.60 20.37
CA TYR A 41 11.47 -3.42 19.03
C TYR A 41 10.81 -4.68 18.48
N MET A 42 11.41 -5.86 18.68
CA MET A 42 10.83 -7.12 18.19
C MET A 42 9.45 -7.42 18.79
N PRO A 43 9.23 -7.32 20.13
CA PRO A 43 7.89 -7.50 20.71
C PRO A 43 6.87 -6.50 20.16
N TYR A 44 7.27 -5.23 19.95
CA TYR A 44 6.41 -4.23 19.33
C TYR A 44 6.07 -4.61 17.89
N ALA A 45 7.06 -4.98 17.06
CA ALA A 45 6.86 -5.40 15.69
C ALA A 45 5.92 -6.61 15.60
N MET A 46 6.14 -7.62 16.44
CA MET A 46 5.28 -8.80 16.51
C MET A 46 3.85 -8.44 16.93
N SER A 47 3.68 -7.57 17.92
CA SER A 47 2.36 -7.09 18.35
C SER A 47 1.62 -6.40 17.21
N VAL A 48 2.29 -5.53 16.44
CA VAL A 48 1.68 -4.86 15.28
C VAL A 48 1.28 -5.86 14.18
N ILE A 49 2.10 -6.87 13.94
CA ILE A 49 1.83 -7.91 12.93
C ILE A 49 0.64 -8.78 13.36
N LEU A 50 0.71 -9.36 14.56
CA LEU A 50 -0.23 -10.40 15.02
C LEU A 50 -1.57 -9.82 15.52
N SER A 51 -1.54 -8.62 16.12
CA SER A 51 -2.70 -8.10 16.85
C SER A 51 -3.31 -6.84 16.25
N ARG A 52 -2.81 -6.34 15.11
CA ARG A 52 -3.31 -5.08 14.54
C ARG A 52 -3.50 -5.07 13.03
N ALA A 53 -2.45 -5.39 12.25
CA ALA A 53 -2.39 -4.99 10.84
C ALA A 53 -2.81 -6.08 9.87
N ILE A 54 -2.43 -7.33 10.13
CA ILE A 54 -2.64 -8.46 9.21
C ILE A 54 -3.95 -9.18 9.56
N PRO A 55 -4.83 -9.45 8.57
CA PRO A 55 -6.05 -10.21 8.80
C PRO A 55 -5.76 -11.69 9.05
N GLU A 56 -6.67 -12.38 9.75
CA GLU A 56 -6.66 -13.82 9.91
C GLU A 56 -7.55 -14.50 8.87
N ILE A 57 -7.64 -15.84 8.92
CA ILE A 57 -8.38 -16.63 7.92
C ILE A 57 -9.89 -16.32 7.86
N ASP A 58 -10.45 -15.76 8.92
CA ASP A 58 -11.83 -15.25 8.96
C ASP A 58 -11.98 -13.87 8.26
N GLY A 59 -10.93 -13.38 7.58
CA GLY A 59 -10.92 -12.11 6.84
C GLY A 59 -10.93 -10.85 7.71
N LEU A 60 -10.84 -10.99 9.02
CA LEU A 60 -10.98 -9.91 9.97
C LEU A 60 -9.68 -9.60 10.70
N LYS A 61 -9.47 -8.32 10.99
CA LYS A 61 -8.47 -7.90 11.96
C LYS A 61 -9.04 -7.99 13.38
N PRO A 62 -8.20 -8.06 14.42
CA PRO A 62 -8.68 -8.12 15.80
C PRO A 62 -9.65 -6.99 16.17
N SER A 63 -9.39 -5.76 15.73
CA SER A 63 -10.31 -4.62 15.99
C SER A 63 -11.68 -4.79 15.33
N HIS A 64 -11.72 -5.33 14.10
CA HIS A 64 -12.98 -5.64 13.41
C HIS A 64 -13.76 -6.70 14.18
N ARG A 65 -13.10 -7.78 14.57
CA ARG A 65 -13.72 -8.92 15.28
C ARG A 65 -14.29 -8.49 16.63
N LYS A 66 -13.53 -7.73 17.43
CA LYS A 66 -13.96 -7.22 18.72
C LYS A 66 -15.19 -6.31 18.62
N LEU A 67 -15.20 -5.40 17.63
CA LEU A 67 -16.34 -4.54 17.38
C LEU A 67 -17.59 -5.33 16.98
N LEU A 68 -17.47 -6.21 15.99
CA LEU A 68 -18.60 -7.00 15.50
C LEU A 68 -19.12 -7.96 16.58
N TYR A 69 -18.22 -8.56 17.38
CA TYR A 69 -18.61 -9.43 18.48
C TYR A 69 -19.31 -8.67 19.59
N THR A 70 -18.86 -7.46 19.94
CA THR A 70 -19.59 -6.58 20.87
C THR A 70 -21.00 -6.28 20.37
N MET A 71 -21.15 -5.93 19.10
CA MET A 71 -22.47 -5.71 18.50
C MET A 71 -23.35 -6.96 18.53
N TYR A 72 -22.77 -8.14 18.35
CA TYR A 72 -23.46 -9.42 18.48
C TYR A 72 -23.94 -9.67 19.92
N LEU A 73 -23.09 -9.46 20.93
CA LEU A 73 -23.45 -9.57 22.35
C LEU A 73 -24.55 -8.59 22.76
N MET A 74 -24.62 -7.42 22.10
CA MET A 74 -25.71 -6.43 22.31
C MET A 74 -27.01 -6.81 21.59
N GLY A 75 -27.07 -7.97 20.90
CA GLY A 75 -28.26 -8.43 20.17
C GLY A 75 -28.57 -7.64 18.91
N LEU A 76 -27.59 -6.93 18.35
CA LEU A 76 -27.79 -6.04 17.19
C LEU A 76 -27.84 -6.76 15.82
N LEU A 77 -27.86 -8.08 15.81
CA LEU A 77 -28.12 -8.86 14.60
C LEU A 77 -29.59 -8.74 14.17
N SER A 78 -30.47 -8.53 15.13
CA SER A 78 -31.90 -8.30 14.92
C SER A 78 -32.33 -7.01 15.62
N GLY A 79 -33.49 -6.45 15.27
CA GLY A 79 -34.05 -5.28 15.91
C GLY A 79 -33.65 -3.94 15.28
N LYS A 80 -33.77 -2.87 16.08
CA LYS A 80 -33.53 -1.49 15.62
C LYS A 80 -32.08 -1.09 15.74
N THR A 81 -31.67 -0.08 14.96
CA THR A 81 -30.38 0.60 15.13
C THR A 81 -30.31 1.32 16.49
N ILE A 82 -29.08 1.38 17.02
CA ILE A 82 -28.81 2.14 18.26
C ILE A 82 -27.69 3.16 17.99
N LYS A 83 -27.52 4.13 18.88
CA LYS A 83 -26.46 5.15 18.77
C LYS A 83 -25.08 4.52 18.70
N SER A 84 -24.29 4.95 17.70
CA SER A 84 -22.93 4.45 17.51
C SER A 84 -22.04 4.68 18.73
N ALA A 85 -22.23 5.78 19.45
CA ALA A 85 -21.52 6.06 20.70
C ALA A 85 -21.70 4.97 21.77
N ASN A 86 -22.91 4.37 21.88
CA ASN A 86 -23.16 3.28 22.82
C ASN A 86 -22.40 2.00 22.42
N ILE A 87 -22.33 1.70 21.13
CA ILE A 87 -21.59 0.55 20.61
C ILE A 87 -20.09 0.75 20.87
N VAL A 88 -19.56 1.95 20.57
CA VAL A 88 -18.16 2.31 20.80
C VAL A 88 -17.78 2.14 22.27
N GLY A 89 -18.58 2.73 23.19
CA GLY A 89 -18.33 2.63 24.63
C GLY A 89 -18.34 1.18 25.13
N ARG A 90 -19.24 0.35 24.59
CA ARG A 90 -19.29 -1.08 24.95
C ARG A 90 -18.09 -1.86 24.40
N THR A 91 -17.64 -1.51 23.18
CA THR A 91 -16.49 -2.17 22.53
C THR A 91 -15.19 -1.93 23.28
N MET A 92 -15.05 -0.82 24.01
CA MET A 92 -13.85 -0.53 24.82
C MET A 92 -13.58 -1.59 25.90
N GLN A 93 -14.59 -2.38 26.31
CA GLN A 93 -14.41 -3.49 27.24
C GLN A 93 -13.60 -4.66 26.64
N LEU A 94 -13.62 -4.82 25.32
CA LEU A 94 -12.82 -5.81 24.60
C LEU A 94 -11.60 -5.19 23.92
N ASN A 95 -11.69 -3.92 23.52
CA ASN A 95 -10.66 -3.22 22.76
C ASN A 95 -10.18 -1.97 23.52
N PRO A 96 -9.05 -2.03 24.27
CA PRO A 96 -8.56 -0.94 25.12
C PRO A 96 -7.89 0.17 24.32
N HIS A 97 -8.54 0.65 23.27
CA HIS A 97 -8.06 1.75 22.42
C HIS A 97 -9.05 2.93 22.50
N GLY A 98 -8.59 4.09 22.01
CA GLY A 98 -9.42 5.30 22.00
C GLY A 98 -10.72 5.13 21.20
N ASP A 99 -11.79 5.75 21.66
CA ASP A 99 -13.12 5.74 21.07
C ASP A 99 -13.14 6.14 19.60
N ALA A 100 -12.31 7.10 19.21
CA ALA A 100 -12.17 7.55 17.82
C ALA A 100 -11.73 6.41 16.88
N SER A 101 -10.76 5.58 17.29
CA SER A 101 -10.28 4.46 16.48
C SER A 101 -11.31 3.35 16.31
N ILE A 102 -12.10 3.10 17.36
CA ILE A 102 -13.20 2.13 17.33
C ILE A 102 -14.31 2.63 16.41
N TYR A 103 -14.65 3.92 16.51
CA TYR A 103 -15.66 4.51 15.65
C TYR A 103 -15.25 4.55 14.18
N GLU A 104 -13.99 4.91 13.89
CA GLU A 104 -13.44 4.85 12.51
C GLU A 104 -13.51 3.43 11.95
N THR A 105 -13.20 2.41 12.76
CA THR A 105 -13.38 1.00 12.38
C THR A 105 -14.84 0.71 12.03
N MET A 106 -15.80 1.17 12.83
CA MET A 106 -17.23 1.01 12.55
C MET A 106 -17.64 1.71 11.25
N VAL A 107 -17.13 2.91 11.02
CA VAL A 107 -17.37 3.68 9.78
C VAL A 107 -16.92 2.86 8.57
N ARG A 108 -15.69 2.35 8.58
CA ARG A 108 -15.14 1.54 7.46
C ARG A 108 -15.92 0.24 7.22
N LEU A 109 -16.50 -0.36 8.26
CA LEU A 109 -17.30 -1.59 8.12
C LEU A 109 -18.74 -1.30 7.70
N SER A 110 -19.16 -0.03 7.63
CA SER A 110 -20.54 0.36 7.38
C SER A 110 -20.90 0.45 5.90
N ARG A 111 -22.15 0.13 5.60
CA ARG A 111 -22.75 0.31 4.27
C ARG A 111 -22.69 1.76 3.78
N GLY A 112 -22.90 2.72 4.67
CA GLY A 112 -22.94 4.15 4.32
C GLY A 112 -21.61 4.72 3.86
N ASN A 113 -20.48 4.13 4.29
CA ASN A 113 -19.15 4.56 3.90
C ASN A 113 -18.71 4.06 2.50
N GLU A 114 -19.28 2.95 2.02
CA GLU A 114 -18.97 2.36 0.71
C GLU A 114 -17.49 1.97 0.52
N SER A 115 -16.85 1.49 1.59
CA SER A 115 -15.48 0.98 1.53
C SER A 115 -15.40 -0.54 1.33
N LEU A 116 -16.47 -1.27 1.62
CA LEU A 116 -16.54 -2.72 1.51
C LEU A 116 -17.56 -3.17 0.46
N LEU A 117 -17.22 -4.20 -0.28
CA LEU A 117 -18.14 -4.84 -1.24
C LEU A 117 -19.33 -5.49 -0.50
N TYR A 118 -19.05 -6.14 0.63
CA TYR A 118 -20.06 -6.74 1.53
C TYR A 118 -19.93 -6.13 2.93
N PRO A 119 -20.62 -5.01 3.21
CA PRO A 119 -20.52 -4.33 4.50
C PRO A 119 -21.12 -5.15 5.64
N TYR A 120 -20.49 -5.08 6.80
CA TYR A 120 -20.91 -5.81 8.02
C TYR A 120 -21.78 -4.98 8.94
N VAL A 121 -21.81 -3.66 8.78
CA VAL A 121 -22.57 -2.74 9.63
C VAL A 121 -23.60 -2.02 8.78
N GLU A 122 -24.87 -2.13 9.15
CA GLU A 122 -25.91 -1.26 8.64
C GLU A 122 -25.89 0.07 9.38
N SER A 123 -25.94 1.15 8.63
CA SER A 123 -25.72 2.50 9.10
C SER A 123 -26.93 3.40 8.85
N LYS A 124 -27.23 4.28 9.83
CA LYS A 124 -28.23 5.34 9.70
C LYS A 124 -27.62 6.67 10.11
N GLY A 125 -27.71 7.66 9.24
CA GLY A 125 -27.02 8.94 9.36
C GLY A 125 -25.82 9.04 8.45
N ASN A 126 -25.00 10.07 8.62
CA ASN A 126 -23.84 10.32 7.77
C ASN A 126 -22.59 9.56 8.27
N PHE A 127 -22.19 8.54 7.52
CA PHE A 127 -20.97 7.75 7.74
C PHE A 127 -19.83 8.14 6.77
N GLY A 128 -19.95 9.28 6.07
CA GLY A 128 -18.99 9.70 5.06
C GLY A 128 -18.98 8.81 3.82
N LYS A 129 -18.01 9.04 2.94
CA LYS A 129 -17.79 8.24 1.73
C LYS A 129 -16.31 7.94 1.57
N ALA A 130 -15.98 6.67 1.30
CA ALA A 130 -14.59 6.25 1.16
C ALA A 130 -13.87 6.88 -0.05
N TYR A 131 -14.62 7.22 -1.09
CA TYR A 131 -14.11 7.82 -2.32
C TYR A 131 -13.97 9.35 -2.26
N SER A 132 -14.29 9.99 -1.13
CA SER A 132 -14.16 11.45 -0.95
C SER A 132 -13.57 11.81 0.41
N LYS A 133 -12.57 12.69 0.40
CA LYS A 133 -11.97 13.27 1.61
C LYS A 133 -12.84 14.35 2.23
N ASN A 134 -13.65 15.03 1.42
CA ASN A 134 -14.52 16.12 1.86
C ASN A 134 -15.82 15.61 2.50
N MET A 135 -16.27 14.42 2.12
CA MET A 135 -17.46 13.80 2.68
C MET A 135 -17.12 13.02 3.96
N MET A 136 -16.80 13.74 5.03
CA MET A 136 -16.46 13.15 6.32
C MET A 136 -17.71 12.66 7.06
N TYR A 137 -17.52 11.64 7.90
CA TYR A 137 -18.57 11.10 8.77
C TYR A 137 -18.91 12.02 9.93
N ALA A 138 -20.18 11.98 10.37
CA ALA A 138 -20.63 12.71 11.54
C ALA A 138 -20.14 12.05 12.84
N ALA A 139 -20.13 12.80 13.95
CA ALA A 139 -19.74 12.26 15.24
C ALA A 139 -20.67 11.12 15.69
N SER A 140 -20.14 10.15 16.42
CA SER A 140 -20.80 8.90 16.84
C SER A 140 -22.12 9.09 17.60
N ARG A 141 -22.32 10.25 18.24
CA ARG A 141 -23.57 10.62 18.94
C ARG A 141 -24.73 10.92 17.98
N TYR A 142 -24.46 11.24 16.72
CA TYR A 142 -25.50 11.56 15.72
C TYR A 142 -25.85 10.36 14.84
N THR A 143 -24.97 9.37 14.73
CA THR A 143 -25.16 8.19 13.89
C THR A 143 -25.74 7.02 14.67
N GLU A 144 -26.37 6.10 13.95
CA GLU A 144 -26.90 4.84 14.51
C GLU A 144 -26.43 3.66 13.65
N ALA A 145 -26.22 2.52 14.29
CA ALA A 145 -25.74 1.32 13.62
C ALA A 145 -26.37 0.04 14.20
N LYS A 146 -26.35 -1.01 13.40
CA LYS A 146 -26.61 -2.41 13.78
C LYS A 146 -25.79 -3.34 12.88
N LEU A 147 -25.75 -4.63 13.17
CA LEU A 147 -25.14 -5.62 12.28
C LEU A 147 -25.96 -5.77 11.00
N ALA A 148 -25.27 -5.89 9.87
CA ALA A 148 -25.90 -6.23 8.60
C ALA A 148 -26.33 -7.72 8.59
N PRO A 149 -27.35 -8.11 7.79
CA PRO A 149 -27.86 -9.48 7.74
C PRO A 149 -26.78 -10.53 7.44
N ILE A 150 -25.75 -10.18 6.66
CA ILE A 150 -24.64 -11.07 6.31
C ILE A 150 -23.83 -11.49 7.57
N CYS A 151 -23.90 -10.74 8.66
CA CYS A 151 -23.23 -11.10 9.90
C CYS A 151 -23.82 -12.37 10.55
N SER A 152 -25.03 -12.81 10.18
CA SER A 152 -25.52 -14.12 10.59
C SER A 152 -24.61 -15.25 10.14
N GLU A 153 -23.92 -15.06 9.01
CA GLU A 153 -22.96 -16.02 8.47
C GLU A 153 -21.58 -15.94 9.16
N LEU A 154 -21.27 -14.78 9.79
CA LEU A 154 -20.04 -14.62 10.59
C LEU A 154 -20.16 -15.29 11.97
N PHE A 155 -21.34 -15.25 12.58
CA PHE A 155 -21.62 -15.74 13.92
C PHE A 155 -22.35 -17.09 13.95
N CYS A 156 -22.42 -17.76 12.81
CA CYS A 156 -23.13 -19.03 12.69
C CYS A 156 -22.61 -20.05 13.70
N ASP A 157 -23.51 -20.48 14.59
CA ASP A 157 -23.20 -21.50 15.61
C ASP A 157 -22.07 -21.16 16.60
N ILE A 158 -21.77 -19.86 16.83
CA ILE A 158 -20.71 -19.42 17.76
C ILE A 158 -20.95 -19.90 19.20
N ASP A 159 -22.21 -20.13 19.57
CA ASP A 159 -22.66 -20.66 20.87
C ASP A 159 -22.47 -22.18 21.02
N LYS A 160 -22.02 -22.87 19.97
CA LYS A 160 -21.83 -24.33 19.90
C LYS A 160 -20.37 -24.76 19.94
N ASP A 161 -19.53 -24.03 20.64
CA ASP A 161 -18.09 -24.32 20.80
C ASP A 161 -17.36 -24.50 19.47
N THR A 162 -17.74 -23.76 18.42
CA THR A 162 -17.17 -23.89 17.07
C THR A 162 -15.78 -23.29 16.93
N VAL A 163 -15.43 -22.32 17.76
CA VAL A 163 -14.15 -21.61 17.79
C VAL A 163 -13.64 -21.46 19.23
N ASP A 164 -12.35 -21.17 19.35
CA ASP A 164 -11.72 -20.95 20.66
C ASP A 164 -12.06 -19.57 21.19
N PHE A 165 -12.29 -19.48 22.51
CA PHE A 165 -12.43 -18.24 23.24
C PHE A 165 -11.20 -18.01 24.12
N VAL A 166 -10.70 -16.80 24.12
CA VAL A 166 -9.58 -16.33 24.94
C VAL A 166 -10.05 -15.21 25.87
N ASP A 167 -9.31 -15.01 26.94
CA ASP A 167 -9.59 -13.90 27.84
C ASP A 167 -9.24 -12.57 27.15
N ASN A 168 -10.02 -11.52 27.43
CA ASN A 168 -9.74 -10.17 26.98
C ASN A 168 -8.52 -9.60 27.72
N TYR A 169 -8.15 -8.36 27.44
CA TYR A 169 -6.95 -7.71 27.95
C TYR A 169 -6.86 -7.60 29.50
N ASP A 170 -7.99 -7.62 30.20
CA ASP A 170 -8.07 -7.52 31.68
C ASP A 170 -8.62 -8.79 32.35
N ASN A 171 -8.81 -9.88 31.60
CA ASN A 171 -9.34 -11.17 32.03
C ASN A 171 -10.75 -11.11 32.65
N THR A 172 -11.52 -10.08 32.35
CA THR A 172 -12.91 -9.91 32.85
C THR A 172 -13.94 -10.52 31.93
N MET A 173 -13.64 -10.68 30.66
CA MET A 173 -14.54 -11.20 29.63
C MET A 173 -13.80 -12.18 28.70
N LYS A 174 -14.57 -13.00 28.00
CA LYS A 174 -14.04 -13.87 26.94
C LYS A 174 -14.42 -13.32 25.56
N GLU A 175 -13.47 -13.42 24.64
CA GLU A 175 -13.64 -13.03 23.24
C GLU A 175 -13.26 -14.18 22.29
N PRO A 176 -13.92 -14.33 21.13
CA PRO A 176 -13.57 -15.36 20.17
C PRO A 176 -12.24 -15.00 19.49
N ARG A 177 -11.36 -15.99 19.38
CA ARG A 177 -10.09 -15.85 18.65
C ARG A 177 -10.35 -15.64 17.15
N LEU A 178 -11.28 -16.41 16.58
CA LEU A 178 -11.75 -16.30 15.20
C LEU A 178 -13.28 -16.35 15.19
N LEU A 179 -13.92 -15.88 14.13
CA LEU A 179 -15.34 -16.08 13.93
C LEU A 179 -15.62 -17.32 13.07
N PRO A 180 -16.69 -18.10 13.35
CA PRO A 180 -17.00 -19.34 12.62
C PRO A 180 -17.65 -19.06 11.25
N VAL A 181 -17.00 -18.26 10.42
CA VAL A 181 -17.52 -17.78 9.13
C VAL A 181 -17.92 -18.91 8.18
N THR A 182 -19.09 -18.82 7.56
CA THR A 182 -19.65 -19.84 6.67
C THR A 182 -19.19 -19.73 5.22
N PHE A 183 -18.46 -18.66 4.86
CA PHE A 183 -17.90 -18.44 3.53
C PHE A 183 -16.50 -17.79 3.63
N PRO A 184 -15.65 -17.85 2.59
CA PRO A 184 -14.28 -17.31 2.60
C PRO A 184 -14.25 -15.77 2.61
N THR A 185 -14.58 -15.16 3.73
CA THR A 185 -14.66 -13.71 3.95
C THR A 185 -13.37 -12.98 3.61
N VAL A 186 -12.21 -13.63 3.76
CA VAL A 186 -10.88 -13.08 3.49
C VAL A 186 -10.70 -12.61 2.04
N LEU A 187 -11.46 -13.17 1.09
CA LEU A 187 -11.46 -12.79 -0.33
C LEU A 187 -12.66 -11.93 -0.75
N CYS A 188 -13.66 -11.74 0.12
CA CYS A 188 -14.89 -11.03 -0.26
C CYS A 188 -14.85 -9.52 -0.05
N ASN A 189 -13.92 -9.02 0.74
CA ASN A 189 -13.76 -7.58 1.00
C ASN A 189 -12.31 -7.15 0.88
N VAL A 190 -12.08 -5.94 0.38
CA VAL A 190 -10.74 -5.33 0.36
C VAL A 190 -10.20 -5.21 1.78
N THR A 191 -9.01 -5.73 2.00
CA THR A 191 -8.31 -5.59 3.28
C THR A 191 -6.90 -5.09 3.03
N THR A 192 -6.58 -3.93 3.59
CA THR A 192 -5.24 -3.34 3.56
C THR A 192 -4.69 -3.21 4.98
N GLY A 193 -3.42 -3.51 5.18
CA GLY A 193 -2.76 -3.39 6.47
C GLY A 193 -1.28 -3.15 6.33
N ILE A 194 -0.75 -2.21 7.11
CA ILE A 194 0.67 -1.88 7.14
C ILE A 194 1.20 -2.29 8.51
N ALA A 195 2.10 -3.25 8.52
CA ALA A 195 2.81 -3.71 9.71
C ALA A 195 4.29 -3.34 9.64
N VAL A 196 5.05 -3.73 10.65
CA VAL A 196 6.49 -3.54 10.66
C VAL A 196 7.15 -4.60 9.79
N GLY A 197 7.83 -4.19 8.74
CA GLY A 197 8.54 -5.08 7.82
C GLY A 197 7.66 -5.88 6.87
N MET A 198 6.34 -5.75 6.94
CA MET A 198 5.41 -6.42 6.03
C MET A 198 4.09 -5.67 5.89
N ALA A 199 3.39 -5.92 4.80
CA ALA A 199 2.08 -5.35 4.53
C ALA A 199 1.13 -6.44 4.02
N SER A 200 -0.17 -6.16 4.10
CA SER A 200 -1.23 -6.94 3.47
C SER A 200 -2.04 -6.03 2.57
N SER A 201 -2.35 -6.49 1.39
CA SER A 201 -3.25 -5.83 0.43
C SER A 201 -4.01 -6.91 -0.32
N ILE A 202 -5.23 -7.19 0.13
CA ILE A 202 -6.07 -8.25 -0.42
C ILE A 202 -7.17 -7.58 -1.23
N ALA A 203 -7.28 -7.92 -2.50
CA ALA A 203 -8.39 -7.49 -3.35
C ALA A 203 -9.69 -8.20 -2.96
N SER A 204 -10.82 -7.54 -3.18
CA SER A 204 -12.14 -8.16 -3.05
C SER A 204 -12.52 -8.89 -4.32
N PHE A 205 -13.31 -9.96 -4.16
CA PHE A 205 -13.88 -10.74 -5.23
C PHE A 205 -15.38 -10.92 -5.01
N ASN A 206 -16.09 -11.18 -6.09
CA ASN A 206 -17.51 -11.44 -6.02
C ASN A 206 -17.82 -12.69 -5.19
N ILE A 207 -18.80 -12.60 -4.28
CA ILE A 207 -19.13 -13.68 -3.32
C ILE A 207 -19.58 -14.96 -4.02
N ARG A 208 -20.29 -14.86 -5.15
CA ARG A 208 -20.69 -16.01 -5.96
C ARG A 208 -19.44 -16.73 -6.49
N GLU A 209 -18.53 -15.98 -7.13
CA GLU A 209 -17.31 -16.54 -7.71
C GLU A 209 -16.42 -17.21 -6.65
N VAL A 210 -16.26 -16.58 -5.49
CA VAL A 210 -15.48 -17.13 -4.36
C VAL A 210 -16.10 -18.43 -3.83
N CYS A 211 -17.43 -18.44 -3.65
CA CYS A 211 -18.12 -19.63 -3.17
C CYS A 211 -18.12 -20.76 -4.20
N GLU A 212 -18.36 -20.47 -5.48
CA GLU A 212 -18.34 -21.44 -6.57
C GLU A 212 -16.94 -22.05 -6.75
N THR A 213 -15.89 -21.23 -6.70
CA THR A 213 -14.48 -21.69 -6.71
C THR A 213 -14.18 -22.60 -5.54
N THR A 214 -14.65 -22.24 -4.34
CA THR A 214 -14.48 -23.08 -3.15
C THR A 214 -15.19 -24.43 -3.31
N ILE A 215 -16.42 -24.45 -3.81
CA ILE A 215 -17.17 -25.67 -4.11
C ILE A 215 -16.45 -26.51 -5.15
N ALA A 216 -15.93 -25.89 -6.21
CA ALA A 216 -15.18 -26.59 -7.26
C ALA A 216 -13.91 -27.23 -6.73
N LEU A 217 -13.13 -26.53 -5.89
CA LEU A 217 -11.93 -27.05 -5.23
C LEU A 217 -12.25 -28.22 -4.28
N MET A 218 -13.38 -28.17 -3.57
CA MET A 218 -13.82 -29.26 -2.70
C MET A 218 -14.18 -30.53 -3.49
N LYS A 219 -14.72 -30.37 -4.70
CA LYS A 219 -15.07 -31.47 -5.61
C LYS A 219 -13.85 -32.01 -6.38
N ASN A 220 -13.00 -31.10 -6.84
CA ASN A 220 -11.79 -31.40 -7.62
C ASN A 220 -10.62 -30.54 -7.15
N LYS A 221 -9.65 -31.15 -6.47
CA LYS A 221 -8.45 -30.45 -5.97
C LYS A 221 -7.59 -29.81 -7.07
N ALA A 222 -7.69 -30.33 -8.32
CA ALA A 222 -6.95 -29.83 -9.47
C ALA A 222 -7.72 -28.74 -10.27
N HIS A 223 -8.87 -28.26 -9.76
CA HIS A 223 -9.66 -27.22 -10.41
C HIS A 223 -8.82 -25.97 -10.68
N VAL A 224 -8.91 -25.40 -11.87
CA VAL A 224 -8.22 -24.15 -12.26
C VAL A 224 -8.99 -22.97 -11.68
N ILE A 225 -8.32 -22.13 -10.91
CA ILE A 225 -8.99 -21.03 -10.18
C ILE A 225 -9.64 -20.04 -11.15
N SER A 226 -8.94 -19.68 -12.24
CA SER A 226 -9.43 -18.72 -13.25
C SER A 226 -10.68 -19.18 -14.02
N ASP A 227 -11.06 -20.45 -13.93
CA ASP A 227 -12.31 -20.94 -14.55
C ASP A 227 -13.58 -20.46 -13.81
N THR A 228 -13.46 -20.14 -12.53
CA THR A 228 -14.59 -19.76 -11.67
C THR A 228 -14.40 -18.46 -10.93
N LEU A 229 -13.16 -18.00 -10.73
CA LEU A 229 -12.81 -16.70 -10.17
C LEU A 229 -12.22 -15.85 -11.29
N ILE A 230 -13.03 -14.97 -11.88
CA ILE A 230 -12.66 -14.31 -13.14
C ILE A 230 -11.66 -13.19 -12.91
N ALA A 231 -11.99 -12.23 -12.00
CA ALA A 231 -11.15 -11.09 -11.66
C ALA A 231 -11.61 -10.45 -10.34
N PRO A 232 -10.81 -9.59 -9.71
CA PRO A 232 -11.24 -8.77 -8.58
C PRO A 232 -12.53 -7.98 -8.88
N ASP A 233 -13.32 -7.73 -7.83
CA ASP A 233 -14.57 -6.96 -7.88
C ASP A 233 -14.54 -5.91 -6.78
N PHE A 234 -14.69 -4.63 -7.13
CA PHE A 234 -14.52 -3.52 -6.21
C PHE A 234 -15.85 -2.80 -5.96
N VAL A 235 -16.04 -2.31 -4.74
CA VAL A 235 -17.28 -1.64 -4.31
C VAL A 235 -17.59 -0.39 -5.14
N GLY A 236 -16.58 0.36 -5.58
CA GLY A 236 -16.70 1.55 -6.43
C GLY A 236 -16.99 1.25 -7.90
N GLY A 237 -17.03 -0.03 -8.30
CA GLY A 237 -17.23 -0.41 -9.71
C GLY A 237 -15.96 -0.18 -10.55
N GLY A 238 -16.15 0.47 -11.71
CA GLY A 238 -15.10 0.71 -12.69
C GLY A 238 -14.86 -0.49 -13.62
N TYR A 239 -13.88 -0.34 -14.51
CA TYR A 239 -13.44 -1.39 -15.41
C TYR A 239 -12.17 -2.04 -14.91
N VAL A 240 -12.20 -3.36 -14.69
CA VAL A 240 -11.00 -4.15 -14.43
C VAL A 240 -10.41 -4.57 -15.77
N LEU A 241 -9.17 -4.19 -16.03
CA LEU A 241 -8.45 -4.60 -17.24
C LEU A 241 -7.99 -6.05 -17.07
N TYR A 242 -8.50 -6.94 -17.93
CA TYR A 242 -8.22 -8.37 -17.85
C TYR A 242 -6.83 -8.68 -18.40
N ASP A 243 -5.95 -9.13 -17.53
CA ASP A 243 -4.64 -9.67 -17.86
C ASP A 243 -4.53 -11.06 -17.25
N LYS A 244 -4.64 -12.08 -18.09
CA LYS A 244 -4.67 -13.48 -17.64
C LYS A 244 -3.40 -13.86 -16.88
N ASP A 245 -2.23 -13.48 -17.40
CA ASP A 245 -0.94 -13.89 -16.83
C ASP A 245 -0.72 -13.25 -15.44
N GLU A 246 -1.07 -11.97 -15.28
CA GLU A 246 -1.01 -11.30 -13.97
C GLU A 246 -2.06 -11.84 -13.00
N LEU A 247 -3.27 -12.17 -13.45
CA LEU A 247 -4.31 -12.77 -12.61
C LEU A 247 -3.92 -14.18 -12.15
N ASP A 248 -3.45 -15.03 -13.05
CA ASP A 248 -2.98 -16.38 -12.71
C ASP A 248 -1.80 -16.32 -11.72
N LYS A 249 -0.88 -15.38 -11.89
CA LYS A 249 0.20 -15.13 -10.95
C LYS A 249 -0.32 -14.70 -9.56
N ILE A 250 -1.34 -13.82 -9.49
CA ILE A 250 -1.98 -13.45 -8.23
C ILE A 250 -2.63 -14.67 -7.59
N TYR A 251 -3.32 -15.50 -8.36
CA TYR A 251 -4.01 -16.69 -7.86
C TYR A 251 -3.05 -17.75 -7.34
N GLU A 252 -1.88 -17.88 -7.92
CA GLU A 252 -0.86 -18.83 -7.48
C GLU A 252 -0.01 -18.32 -6.32
N THR A 253 0.43 -17.05 -6.38
CA THR A 253 1.44 -16.52 -5.46
C THR A 253 0.90 -15.55 -4.41
N GLY A 254 -0.31 -15.01 -4.58
CA GLY A 254 -0.86 -13.92 -3.79
C GLY A 254 -0.21 -12.56 -4.03
N LYS A 255 0.64 -12.43 -5.07
CA LYS A 255 1.34 -11.19 -5.44
C LYS A 255 1.12 -10.84 -6.90
N GLY A 256 0.93 -9.56 -7.17
CA GLY A 256 0.76 -9.03 -8.51
C GLY A 256 0.06 -7.69 -8.48
N SER A 257 -0.48 -7.30 -9.61
CA SER A 257 -1.18 -6.01 -9.73
C SER A 257 -2.33 -6.10 -10.72
N VAL A 258 -3.39 -5.35 -10.43
CA VAL A 258 -4.58 -5.27 -11.29
C VAL A 258 -4.84 -3.82 -11.63
N LYS A 259 -4.99 -3.50 -12.91
CA LYS A 259 -5.34 -2.16 -13.35
C LYS A 259 -6.86 -1.99 -13.34
N VAL A 260 -7.28 -0.84 -12.82
CA VAL A 260 -8.70 -0.45 -12.75
C VAL A 260 -8.86 0.91 -13.40
N ARG A 261 -9.85 1.03 -14.30
CA ARG A 261 -10.23 2.29 -14.96
C ARG A 261 -11.54 2.83 -14.43
N ALA A 262 -11.65 4.13 -14.41
CA ALA A 262 -12.89 4.85 -14.16
C ALA A 262 -13.91 4.58 -15.26
N LYS A 263 -15.20 4.60 -14.89
CA LYS A 263 -16.32 4.53 -15.83
C LYS A 263 -16.85 5.92 -16.09
N TYR A 264 -17.11 6.22 -17.34
CA TYR A 264 -17.64 7.51 -17.76
C TYR A 264 -18.76 7.37 -18.79
N SER A 265 -19.52 8.43 -18.93
CA SER A 265 -20.50 8.62 -20.01
C SER A 265 -20.35 10.00 -20.60
N TYR A 266 -20.63 10.13 -21.90
CA TYR A 266 -20.61 11.42 -22.58
C TYR A 266 -22.05 11.92 -22.82
N ASP A 267 -22.37 13.07 -22.23
CA ASP A 267 -23.63 13.76 -22.48
C ASP A 267 -23.47 14.77 -23.63
N LYS A 268 -24.07 14.42 -24.79
CA LYS A 268 -24.02 15.27 -25.98
C LYS A 268 -24.80 16.58 -25.82
N SER A 269 -25.83 16.62 -24.98
CA SER A 269 -26.69 17.79 -24.79
C SER A 269 -25.96 18.91 -24.09
N TYR A 270 -25.16 18.57 -23.08
CA TYR A 270 -24.38 19.52 -22.28
C TYR A 270 -22.91 19.57 -22.71
N ASN A 271 -22.49 18.73 -23.66
CA ASN A 271 -21.10 18.59 -24.10
C ASN A 271 -20.14 18.36 -22.93
N CYS A 272 -20.48 17.43 -22.06
CA CYS A 272 -19.70 17.08 -20.87
C CYS A 272 -19.46 15.58 -20.74
N ILE A 273 -18.41 15.22 -20.03
CA ILE A 273 -18.10 13.85 -19.60
C ILE A 273 -18.49 13.73 -18.13
N ASP A 274 -19.35 12.78 -17.83
CA ASP A 274 -19.71 12.40 -16.46
C ASP A 274 -18.95 11.15 -16.04
N ILE A 275 -18.11 11.23 -15.01
CA ILE A 275 -17.40 10.11 -14.40
C ILE A 275 -18.20 9.67 -13.19
N THR A 276 -18.68 8.41 -13.20
CA THR A 276 -19.56 7.88 -12.15
C THR A 276 -18.89 6.83 -11.27
N GLU A 277 -17.80 6.24 -11.71
CA GLU A 277 -17.05 5.23 -10.99
C GLU A 277 -15.54 5.49 -11.14
N ILE A 278 -14.78 5.38 -10.05
CA ILE A 278 -13.34 5.62 -10.02
C ILE A 278 -12.59 4.43 -9.40
N PRO A 279 -11.29 4.25 -9.68
CA PRO A 279 -10.48 3.21 -9.05
C PRO A 279 -10.53 3.27 -7.51
N PRO A 280 -10.48 2.11 -6.81
CA PRO A 280 -10.56 2.03 -5.36
C PRO A 280 -9.34 2.61 -4.63
N THR A 281 -8.30 2.96 -5.36
CA THR A 281 -7.03 3.51 -4.87
C THR A 281 -6.99 5.03 -4.80
N THR A 282 -8.01 5.72 -5.34
CA THR A 282 -8.05 7.18 -5.45
C THR A 282 -9.33 7.79 -4.85
N THR A 283 -9.42 9.11 -4.84
CA THR A 283 -10.59 9.88 -4.38
C THR A 283 -11.02 10.89 -5.44
N SER A 284 -12.28 11.36 -5.38
CA SER A 284 -12.80 12.36 -6.30
C SER A 284 -11.94 13.63 -6.33
N GLU A 285 -11.51 14.10 -5.16
CA GLU A 285 -10.67 15.30 -5.05
C GLU A 285 -9.30 15.08 -5.69
N ALA A 286 -8.67 13.92 -5.50
CA ALA A 286 -7.37 13.63 -6.10
C ALA A 286 -7.42 13.61 -7.63
N VAL A 287 -8.52 13.10 -8.19
CA VAL A 287 -8.78 13.13 -9.64
C VAL A 287 -8.97 14.55 -10.14
N ILE A 288 -9.83 15.33 -9.46
CA ILE A 288 -10.12 16.73 -9.83
C ILE A 288 -8.85 17.58 -9.74
N ASP A 289 -8.12 17.49 -8.63
CA ASP A 289 -6.88 18.26 -8.42
C ASP A 289 -5.87 17.96 -9.53
N LYS A 290 -5.72 16.70 -9.91
CA LYS A 290 -4.79 16.28 -10.98
C LYS A 290 -5.21 16.82 -12.35
N ILE A 291 -6.50 16.77 -12.68
CA ILE A 291 -7.02 17.34 -13.93
C ILE A 291 -6.81 18.87 -13.98
N VAL A 292 -7.09 19.55 -12.87
CA VAL A 292 -6.85 21.01 -12.74
C VAL A 292 -5.36 21.37 -12.90
N GLU A 293 -4.47 20.57 -12.32
CA GLU A 293 -3.02 20.71 -12.51
C GLU A 293 -2.63 20.62 -13.99
N LEU A 294 -3.13 19.58 -14.69
CA LEU A 294 -2.88 19.36 -16.11
C LEU A 294 -3.46 20.48 -16.99
N ALA A 295 -4.63 21.00 -16.65
CA ALA A 295 -5.24 22.13 -17.35
C ALA A 295 -4.41 23.42 -17.16
N LYS A 296 -3.96 23.71 -15.94
CA LYS A 296 -3.06 24.84 -15.65
C LYS A 296 -1.71 24.71 -16.36
N ALA A 297 -1.20 23.49 -16.50
CA ALA A 297 0.03 23.20 -17.24
C ALA A 297 -0.17 23.20 -18.78
N ASN A 298 -1.37 23.51 -19.29
CA ASN A 298 -1.77 23.46 -20.70
C ASN A 298 -1.59 22.08 -21.37
N LYS A 299 -1.55 21.00 -20.59
CA LYS A 299 -1.46 19.61 -21.10
C LYS A 299 -2.80 19.07 -21.57
N VAL A 300 -3.91 19.58 -21.07
CA VAL A 300 -5.28 19.28 -21.48
C VAL A 300 -6.04 20.58 -21.74
N LYS A 301 -6.00 21.05 -22.99
CA LYS A 301 -6.60 22.33 -23.41
C LYS A 301 -8.08 22.23 -23.74
N GLU A 302 -8.58 21.02 -23.91
CA GLU A 302 -9.94 20.67 -24.33
C GLU A 302 -10.96 20.85 -23.21
N ILE A 303 -10.54 20.89 -21.97
CA ILE A 303 -11.40 21.04 -20.80
C ILE A 303 -11.74 22.52 -20.62
N SER A 304 -13.01 22.83 -20.41
CA SER A 304 -13.53 24.15 -20.08
C SER A 304 -13.68 24.35 -18.58
N ASP A 305 -14.30 23.39 -17.90
CA ASP A 305 -14.53 23.39 -16.45
C ASP A 305 -14.59 21.96 -15.91
N ILE A 306 -14.43 21.80 -14.59
CA ILE A 306 -14.57 20.55 -13.88
C ILE A 306 -15.30 20.77 -12.57
N ARG A 307 -16.31 19.94 -12.28
CA ARG A 307 -17.15 20.06 -11.10
C ARG A 307 -17.33 18.71 -10.40
N ASP A 308 -17.38 18.74 -9.07
CA ASP A 308 -17.86 17.61 -8.27
C ASP A 308 -19.38 17.76 -8.07
N GLU A 309 -20.16 16.91 -8.74
CA GLU A 309 -21.61 16.85 -8.65
C GLU A 309 -22.09 15.63 -7.85
N THR A 310 -21.19 15.07 -7.01
CA THR A 310 -21.49 13.93 -6.15
C THR A 310 -22.64 14.24 -5.19
N ASP A 311 -23.67 13.42 -5.22
CA ASP A 311 -24.88 13.58 -4.41
C ASP A 311 -25.28 12.26 -3.72
N LEU A 312 -26.54 12.17 -3.25
CA LEU A 312 -27.09 10.96 -2.61
C LEU A 312 -27.23 9.77 -3.59
N LYS A 313 -27.17 9.99 -4.89
CA LYS A 313 -27.24 8.94 -5.91
C LYS A 313 -25.89 8.27 -6.16
N GLY A 314 -24.81 8.93 -5.77
CA GLY A 314 -23.45 8.40 -5.87
C GLY A 314 -22.43 9.41 -6.37
N LEU A 315 -21.24 8.92 -6.69
CA LEU A 315 -20.16 9.70 -7.26
C LEU A 315 -20.53 10.25 -8.62
N LYS A 316 -20.30 11.54 -8.84
CA LYS A 316 -20.38 12.18 -10.16
C LYS A 316 -19.38 13.32 -10.28
N ILE A 317 -18.40 13.15 -11.16
CA ILE A 317 -17.46 14.21 -11.53
C ILE A 317 -17.80 14.61 -12.97
N THR A 318 -18.18 15.86 -13.21
CA THR A 318 -18.54 16.38 -14.52
C THR A 318 -17.41 17.22 -15.09
N ILE A 319 -16.97 16.91 -16.31
CA ILE A 319 -15.94 17.61 -17.06
C ILE A 319 -16.59 18.27 -18.27
N ASP A 320 -16.69 19.60 -18.29
CA ASP A 320 -17.22 20.36 -19.42
C ASP A 320 -16.16 20.50 -20.52
N LEU A 321 -16.55 20.18 -21.74
CA LEU A 321 -15.66 20.18 -22.89
C LEU A 321 -15.79 21.44 -23.74
N LYS A 322 -14.70 21.85 -24.38
CA LYS A 322 -14.75 22.87 -25.44
C LYS A 322 -15.37 22.28 -26.71
N ARG A 323 -15.94 23.14 -27.55
CA ARG A 323 -16.56 22.71 -28.81
C ARG A 323 -15.53 22.02 -29.72
N GLY A 324 -15.90 20.90 -30.31
CA GLY A 324 -15.05 20.15 -31.25
C GLY A 324 -14.07 19.18 -30.57
N THR A 325 -14.16 19.00 -29.25
CA THR A 325 -13.37 18.00 -28.53
C THR A 325 -13.93 16.61 -28.77
N ASP A 326 -13.05 15.64 -29.06
CA ASP A 326 -13.36 14.22 -29.08
C ASP A 326 -13.26 13.68 -27.63
N PRO A 327 -14.40 13.26 -27.03
CA PRO A 327 -14.40 12.83 -25.63
C PRO A 327 -13.61 11.54 -25.39
N ASP A 328 -13.59 10.60 -26.35
CA ASP A 328 -12.91 9.32 -26.18
C ASP A 328 -11.39 9.48 -26.22
N LYS A 329 -10.89 10.32 -27.15
CA LYS A 329 -9.45 10.67 -27.20
C LYS A 329 -8.99 11.41 -25.95
N LEU A 330 -9.82 12.33 -25.44
CA LEU A 330 -9.50 13.02 -24.20
C LEU A 330 -9.44 12.04 -23.03
N MET A 331 -10.43 11.14 -22.91
CA MET A 331 -10.44 10.14 -21.83
C MET A 331 -9.24 9.20 -21.90
N GLN A 332 -8.79 8.75 -23.06
CA GLN A 332 -7.57 7.94 -23.22
C GLN A 332 -6.34 8.67 -22.69
N ARG A 333 -6.23 9.99 -22.92
CA ARG A 333 -5.15 10.80 -22.36
C ARG A 333 -5.29 10.95 -20.84
N LEU A 334 -6.49 11.20 -20.33
CA LEU A 334 -6.75 11.32 -18.91
C LEU A 334 -6.44 10.03 -18.15
N TYR A 335 -6.73 8.87 -18.72
CA TYR A 335 -6.33 7.56 -18.15
C TYR A 335 -4.81 7.44 -17.97
N LYS A 336 -4.01 7.95 -18.91
CA LYS A 336 -2.54 7.92 -18.82
C LYS A 336 -1.95 8.96 -17.86
N LEU A 337 -2.61 10.10 -17.68
CA LEU A 337 -2.08 11.26 -16.97
C LEU A 337 -2.64 11.46 -15.56
N THR A 338 -3.70 10.75 -15.20
CA THR A 338 -4.46 10.96 -13.95
C THR A 338 -4.78 9.63 -13.27
N PRO A 339 -5.18 9.63 -11.98
CA PRO A 339 -5.62 8.43 -11.28
C PRO A 339 -6.97 7.86 -11.75
N LEU A 340 -7.50 8.28 -12.92
CA LEU A 340 -8.67 7.64 -13.54
C LEU A 340 -8.38 6.24 -14.06
N GLU A 341 -7.12 5.90 -14.33
CA GLU A 341 -6.61 4.54 -14.39
C GLU A 341 -5.53 4.40 -13.34
N ASP A 342 -5.68 3.43 -12.45
CA ASP A 342 -4.71 3.18 -11.40
C ASP A 342 -4.53 1.68 -11.14
N THR A 343 -3.45 1.34 -10.47
CA THR A 343 -3.03 -0.03 -10.23
C THR A 343 -3.28 -0.43 -8.79
N PHE A 344 -4.12 -1.43 -8.57
CA PHE A 344 -4.27 -2.08 -7.27
C PHE A 344 -3.20 -3.15 -7.09
N SER A 345 -2.27 -2.93 -6.17
CA SER A 345 -1.20 -3.88 -5.86
C SER A 345 -1.70 -4.95 -4.90
N CYS A 346 -1.62 -6.21 -5.30
CA CYS A 346 -1.98 -7.38 -4.52
C CYS A 346 -0.79 -7.92 -3.72
N ASN A 347 -1.02 -8.18 -2.43
CA ASN A 347 -0.09 -8.85 -1.52
C ASN A 347 -0.92 -9.57 -0.44
N PHE A 348 -1.34 -10.81 -0.71
CA PHE A 348 -2.28 -11.57 0.10
C PHE A 348 -1.60 -12.18 1.32
N ASN A 349 -1.15 -11.30 2.21
CA ASN A 349 -0.53 -11.68 3.48
C ASN A 349 -1.60 -11.88 4.54
N VAL A 350 -1.69 -13.10 5.07
CA VAL A 350 -2.72 -13.54 6.02
C VAL A 350 -2.07 -14.29 7.17
N LEU A 351 -2.60 -14.14 8.37
CA LEU A 351 -2.20 -14.92 9.54
C LEU A 351 -2.94 -16.27 9.53
N ILE A 352 -2.18 -17.35 9.52
CA ILE A 352 -2.70 -18.71 9.70
C ILE A 352 -1.96 -19.35 10.87
N ASP A 353 -2.69 -19.77 11.88
CA ASP A 353 -2.14 -20.31 13.12
C ASP A 353 -1.07 -19.39 13.75
N GLY A 354 -1.31 -18.06 13.69
CA GLY A 354 -0.41 -17.03 14.23
C GLY A 354 0.85 -16.78 13.41
N LYS A 355 0.96 -17.33 12.19
CA LYS A 355 2.11 -17.13 11.29
C LYS A 355 1.70 -16.30 10.08
N PRO A 356 2.30 -15.12 9.87
CA PRO A 356 2.06 -14.33 8.67
C PRO A 356 2.70 -15.00 7.44
N GLY A 357 2.01 -14.95 6.33
CA GLY A 357 2.52 -15.47 5.07
C GLY A 357 1.71 -14.99 3.87
N VAL A 358 2.41 -14.68 2.78
CA VAL A 358 1.75 -14.38 1.50
C VAL A 358 1.37 -15.69 0.83
N ARG A 359 0.10 -15.80 0.44
CA ARG A 359 -0.47 -17.04 -0.06
C ARG A 359 -1.33 -16.80 -1.28
N GLY A 360 -1.30 -17.74 -2.22
CA GLY A 360 -2.19 -17.73 -3.37
C GLY A 360 -3.65 -18.04 -2.98
N VAL A 361 -4.57 -17.74 -3.88
CA VAL A 361 -6.02 -17.97 -3.67
C VAL A 361 -6.31 -19.42 -3.36
N ARG A 362 -5.71 -20.36 -4.09
CA ARG A 362 -5.86 -21.81 -3.85
C ARG A 362 -5.49 -22.19 -2.43
N GLU A 363 -4.38 -21.69 -1.93
CA GLU A 363 -3.90 -22.00 -0.59
C GLU A 363 -4.84 -21.40 0.47
N LEU A 364 -5.26 -20.15 0.30
CA LEU A 364 -6.22 -19.48 1.20
C LEU A 364 -7.55 -20.21 1.27
N LEU A 365 -8.10 -20.65 0.13
CA LEU A 365 -9.35 -21.39 0.11
C LEU A 365 -9.21 -22.76 0.76
N ASN A 366 -8.10 -23.47 0.56
CA ASN A 366 -7.83 -24.75 1.24
C ASN A 366 -7.71 -24.58 2.75
N GLU A 367 -7.03 -23.53 3.23
CA GLU A 367 -6.94 -23.21 4.65
C GLU A 367 -8.29 -22.84 5.24
N TRP A 368 -9.11 -22.08 4.51
CA TRP A 368 -10.48 -21.79 4.93
C TRP A 368 -11.33 -23.08 5.00
N ILE A 369 -11.23 -23.98 4.01
CA ILE A 369 -11.93 -25.28 4.02
C ILE A 369 -11.51 -26.09 5.26
N ARG A 370 -10.21 -26.16 5.58
CA ARG A 370 -9.69 -26.82 6.78
C ARG A 370 -10.29 -26.22 8.05
N PHE A 371 -10.28 -24.89 8.15
CA PHE A 371 -10.88 -24.17 9.26
C PHE A 371 -12.37 -24.46 9.40
N ARG A 372 -13.14 -24.38 8.30
CA ARG A 372 -14.58 -24.63 8.34
C ARG A 372 -14.93 -26.08 8.67
N LEU A 373 -14.18 -27.06 8.17
CA LEU A 373 -14.33 -28.48 8.57
C LEU A 373 -14.14 -28.67 10.07
N ASN A 374 -13.19 -27.98 10.68
CA ASN A 374 -13.00 -28.00 12.12
C ASN A 374 -14.21 -27.39 12.86
N CYS A 375 -14.70 -26.23 12.43
CA CYS A 375 -15.91 -25.61 12.99
C CYS A 375 -17.12 -26.54 12.95
N ILE A 376 -17.35 -27.23 11.82
CA ILE A 376 -18.44 -28.22 11.69
C ILE A 376 -18.22 -29.38 12.62
N THR A 377 -17.01 -29.93 12.69
CA THR A 377 -16.70 -31.04 13.59
C THR A 377 -16.98 -30.69 15.04
N ARG A 378 -16.57 -29.51 15.49
CA ARG A 378 -16.82 -29.01 16.86
C ARG A 378 -18.33 -28.81 17.11
N ARG A 379 -19.05 -28.18 16.17
CA ARG A 379 -20.50 -27.98 16.23
C ARG A 379 -21.25 -29.30 16.41
N VAL A 380 -20.88 -30.31 15.61
CA VAL A 380 -21.53 -31.59 15.64
C VAL A 380 -21.22 -32.33 16.96
N ASN A 381 -19.97 -32.29 17.43
CA ASN A 381 -19.58 -32.81 18.73
C ASN A 381 -20.35 -32.18 19.89
N PHE A 382 -20.48 -30.85 19.89
CA PHE A 382 -21.27 -30.12 20.89
C PHE A 382 -22.73 -30.57 20.87
N SER A 383 -23.34 -30.63 19.68
CA SER A 383 -24.72 -31.06 19.50
C SER A 383 -24.91 -32.53 19.96
N LEU A 384 -23.97 -33.38 19.59
CA LEU A 384 -23.97 -34.80 19.98
C LEU A 384 -23.87 -34.95 21.50
N ALA A 385 -22.94 -34.26 22.14
CA ALA A 385 -22.79 -34.29 23.61
C ALA A 385 -24.07 -33.84 24.32
N LYS A 386 -24.69 -32.75 23.84
CA LYS A 386 -25.95 -32.23 24.37
C LYS A 386 -27.10 -33.24 24.21
N LYS A 387 -27.23 -33.83 23.00
CA LYS A 387 -28.29 -34.84 22.72
C LYS A 387 -28.07 -36.14 23.49
N ARG A 388 -26.82 -36.64 23.59
CA ARG A 388 -26.49 -37.80 24.41
C ARG A 388 -26.83 -37.59 25.87
N LYS A 389 -26.54 -36.38 26.43
CA LYS A 389 -26.93 -36.04 27.80
C LYS A 389 -28.45 -36.05 27.95
N GLN A 390 -29.19 -35.50 27.00
CA GLN A 390 -30.65 -35.50 27.01
C GLN A 390 -31.24 -36.92 26.92
N LEU A 391 -30.72 -37.76 25.99
CA LEU A 391 -31.10 -39.15 25.83
C LEU A 391 -30.83 -39.95 27.09
N HIS A 392 -29.68 -39.70 27.74
CA HIS A 392 -29.30 -40.37 28.98
C HIS A 392 -30.33 -40.12 30.10
N LEU A 393 -30.76 -38.86 30.29
CA LEU A 393 -31.79 -38.51 31.24
C LEU A 393 -33.15 -39.11 30.92
N LEU A 394 -33.53 -39.11 29.61
CA LEU A 394 -34.81 -39.72 29.18
C LEU A 394 -34.82 -41.24 29.33
N LYS A 395 -33.69 -41.92 29.11
CA LYS A 395 -33.56 -43.37 29.36
C LYS A 395 -33.72 -43.74 30.86
N GLY A 396 -33.20 -42.91 31.74
CA GLY A 396 -33.44 -43.01 33.18
C GLY A 396 -34.93 -42.86 33.53
N LEU A 397 -35.56 -41.83 32.98
CA LEU A 397 -36.99 -41.59 33.15
C LEU A 397 -37.82 -42.77 32.60
N SER A 398 -37.51 -43.31 31.43
CA SER A 398 -38.22 -44.42 30.81
C SER A 398 -38.25 -45.67 31.73
N LYS A 399 -37.16 -45.95 32.46
CA LYS A 399 -37.14 -47.07 33.41
C LYS A 399 -38.13 -46.88 34.57
N ILE A 400 -38.27 -45.64 35.02
CA ILE A 400 -39.21 -45.32 36.10
C ILE A 400 -40.66 -45.29 35.63
N LEU A 401 -40.90 -44.82 34.41
CA LEU A 401 -42.24 -44.79 33.82
C LEU A 401 -42.82 -46.20 33.57
N LEU A 402 -41.98 -47.26 33.55
CA LEU A 402 -42.43 -48.65 33.53
C LEU A 402 -43.04 -49.11 34.88
N ASP A 403 -42.66 -48.48 36.00
CA ASP A 403 -43.18 -48.81 37.34
C ASP A 403 -43.26 -47.54 38.21
N ILE A 404 -44.22 -46.68 37.88
CA ILE A 404 -44.44 -45.37 38.54
C ILE A 404 -44.83 -45.57 39.99
N ASP A 405 -45.64 -46.56 40.30
CA ASP A 405 -46.12 -46.80 41.66
C ASP A 405 -44.94 -47.13 42.59
N LYS A 406 -43.98 -47.87 42.13
CA LYS A 406 -42.72 -48.16 42.83
C LYS A 406 -41.92 -46.89 43.08
N ALA A 407 -41.84 -45.95 42.10
CA ALA A 407 -41.13 -44.70 42.27
C ALA A 407 -41.81 -43.80 43.31
N ILE A 408 -43.14 -43.67 43.23
CA ILE A 408 -43.93 -42.91 44.22
C ILE A 408 -43.77 -43.54 45.60
N LYS A 409 -43.76 -44.84 45.70
CA LYS A 409 -43.58 -45.56 46.96
C LYS A 409 -42.20 -45.29 47.57
N ILE A 410 -41.16 -45.36 46.81
CA ILE A 410 -39.79 -45.08 47.27
C ILE A 410 -39.71 -43.64 47.79
N VAL A 411 -40.16 -42.65 47.04
CA VAL A 411 -40.10 -41.23 47.43
C VAL A 411 -40.90 -41.00 48.70
N ARG A 412 -42.06 -41.63 48.86
CA ARG A 412 -42.98 -41.45 49.96
C ARG A 412 -42.53 -42.17 51.24
N GLU A 413 -41.86 -43.33 51.15
CA GLU A 413 -41.36 -44.13 52.28
C GLU A 413 -39.95 -43.69 52.73
N THR A 414 -39.27 -42.83 52.01
CA THR A 414 -37.96 -42.27 52.38
C THR A 414 -38.14 -41.18 53.44
N GLU A 415 -37.48 -41.32 54.61
CA GLU A 415 -37.60 -40.41 55.71
C GLU A 415 -36.88 -39.05 55.51
N ASN A 416 -35.68 -39.06 54.90
CA ASN A 416 -34.88 -37.86 54.68
C ASN A 416 -34.84 -37.51 53.18
N GLU A 417 -34.94 -36.22 52.88
CA GLU A 417 -34.85 -35.70 51.49
C GLU A 417 -33.53 -36.09 50.80
N SER A 418 -32.41 -36.13 51.52
CA SER A 418 -31.08 -36.52 51.02
C SER A 418 -31.01 -37.99 50.54
N ASP A 419 -31.89 -38.85 51.05
CA ASP A 419 -31.85 -40.30 50.75
C ASP A 419 -32.76 -40.67 49.56
N VAL A 420 -33.58 -39.73 49.08
CA VAL A 420 -34.51 -39.95 47.96
C VAL A 420 -33.73 -40.34 46.66
N VAL A 421 -32.70 -39.57 46.33
CA VAL A 421 -31.87 -39.86 45.13
C VAL A 421 -31.15 -41.19 45.22
N PRO A 422 -30.41 -41.52 46.30
CA PRO A 422 -29.83 -42.84 46.51
C PRO A 422 -30.82 -44.03 46.43
N ASN A 423 -32.01 -43.86 47.04
CA ASN A 423 -33.02 -44.90 47.02
C ASN A 423 -33.63 -45.12 45.63
N LEU A 424 -33.81 -44.08 44.83
CA LEU A 424 -34.23 -44.18 43.43
C LEU A 424 -33.14 -44.84 42.58
N MET A 425 -31.87 -44.52 42.83
CA MET A 425 -30.74 -45.20 42.14
C MET A 425 -30.75 -46.68 42.36
N ILE A 426 -30.84 -47.12 43.59
CA ILE A 426 -30.87 -48.54 43.94
C ILE A 426 -32.15 -49.19 43.41
N GLY A 427 -33.31 -48.58 43.58
CA GLY A 427 -34.61 -49.11 43.20
C GLY A 427 -34.79 -49.37 41.69
N PHE A 428 -34.18 -48.57 40.83
CA PHE A 428 -34.32 -48.62 39.36
C PHE A 428 -33.01 -48.93 38.60
N GLY A 429 -31.88 -49.00 39.30
CA GLY A 429 -30.60 -49.22 38.66
C GLY A 429 -30.25 -48.07 37.68
N ILE A 430 -30.43 -46.83 38.14
CA ILE A 430 -30.13 -45.60 37.45
C ILE A 430 -28.99 -44.86 38.17
N ASP A 431 -28.31 -43.96 37.47
CA ASP A 431 -27.27 -43.13 38.09
C ASP A 431 -27.85 -41.90 38.79
N GLU A 432 -26.97 -41.18 39.50
CA GLU A 432 -27.35 -40.00 40.32
C GLU A 432 -28.00 -38.89 39.47
N THR A 433 -27.44 -38.57 38.29
CA THR A 433 -27.99 -37.52 37.41
C THR A 433 -29.36 -37.87 36.84
N GLN A 434 -29.61 -39.15 36.58
CA GLN A 434 -30.93 -39.68 36.19
C GLN A 434 -31.91 -39.63 37.35
N ALA A 435 -31.47 -40.02 38.53
CA ALA A 435 -32.31 -40.05 39.73
C ALA A 435 -32.70 -38.60 40.18
N GLU A 436 -31.78 -37.65 40.15
CA GLU A 436 -32.06 -36.25 40.37
C GLU A 436 -33.11 -35.70 39.40
N TYR A 437 -32.88 -35.93 38.09
CA TYR A 437 -33.80 -35.50 37.03
C TYR A 437 -35.23 -36.04 37.26
N VAL A 438 -35.34 -37.24 37.74
CA VAL A 438 -36.61 -37.91 38.01
C VAL A 438 -37.25 -37.38 39.30
N ALA A 439 -36.48 -37.14 40.37
CA ALA A 439 -36.97 -36.58 41.64
C ALA A 439 -37.60 -35.22 41.46
N GLU A 440 -37.07 -34.39 40.48
CA GLU A 440 -37.59 -33.07 40.16
C GLU A 440 -38.81 -33.08 39.23
N ILE A 441 -39.29 -34.22 38.77
CA ILE A 441 -40.43 -34.31 37.85
C ILE A 441 -41.72 -33.86 38.54
N LYS A 442 -42.46 -33.00 37.85
CA LYS A 442 -43.77 -32.51 38.30
C LYS A 442 -44.80 -33.65 38.23
N LEU A 443 -45.55 -33.91 39.25
CA LEU A 443 -46.60 -34.94 39.33
C LEU A 443 -47.53 -34.98 38.11
N ARG A 444 -47.89 -33.82 37.55
CA ARG A 444 -48.73 -33.71 36.36
C ARG A 444 -48.10 -34.35 35.10
N HIS A 445 -46.79 -34.61 35.13
CA HIS A 445 -46.05 -35.23 34.00
C HIS A 445 -45.96 -36.76 34.11
N LEU A 446 -46.60 -37.37 35.10
CA LEU A 446 -46.68 -38.81 35.28
C LEU A 446 -47.92 -39.43 34.60
N ASN A 447 -48.55 -38.68 33.67
CA ASN A 447 -49.70 -39.22 32.92
C ASN A 447 -49.25 -40.00 31.66
N ARG A 448 -50.16 -40.87 31.18
CA ARG A 448 -49.90 -41.78 30.07
C ARG A 448 -49.48 -41.05 28.77
N GLU A 449 -50.11 -39.92 28.48
CA GLU A 449 -49.81 -39.12 27.28
C GLU A 449 -48.38 -38.60 27.30
N TYR A 450 -47.92 -38.04 28.42
CA TYR A 450 -46.56 -37.57 28.61
C TYR A 450 -45.54 -38.71 28.48
N ILE A 451 -45.85 -39.89 28.99
CA ILE A 451 -44.98 -41.08 28.90
C ILE A 451 -44.77 -41.49 27.43
N LEU A 452 -45.87 -41.66 26.70
CA LEU A 452 -45.79 -42.04 25.27
C LEU A 452 -44.98 -41.01 24.48
N LYS A 453 -45.23 -39.73 24.69
CA LYS A 453 -44.46 -38.66 24.03
C LYS A 453 -42.97 -38.72 24.36
N ARG A 454 -42.58 -39.13 25.58
CA ARG A 454 -41.16 -39.26 25.95
C ARG A 454 -40.51 -40.52 25.34
N ILE A 455 -41.23 -41.56 25.06
CA ILE A 455 -40.75 -42.71 24.32
C ILE A 455 -40.50 -42.32 22.86
N ASP A 456 -41.42 -41.61 22.23
CA ASP A 456 -41.24 -41.07 20.87
C ASP A 456 -40.05 -40.10 20.82
N ASP A 457 -39.87 -39.24 21.82
CA ASP A 457 -38.71 -38.34 21.96
C ASP A 457 -37.37 -39.11 22.04
N ILE A 458 -37.36 -40.30 22.69
CA ILE A 458 -36.15 -41.14 22.78
C ILE A 458 -35.76 -41.67 21.40
N GLU A 459 -36.72 -42.24 20.65
CA GLU A 459 -36.46 -42.80 19.32
C GLU A 459 -35.99 -41.71 18.35
N ALA A 460 -36.63 -40.50 18.38
CA ALA A 460 -36.23 -39.37 17.60
C ALA A 460 -34.78 -38.94 17.93
N LEU A 461 -34.44 -38.85 19.23
CA LEU A 461 -33.08 -38.48 19.66
C LEU A 461 -32.04 -39.55 19.28
N GLU A 462 -32.35 -40.83 19.33
CA GLU A 462 -31.45 -41.91 18.91
C GLU A 462 -31.15 -41.80 17.40
N ASN A 463 -32.17 -41.51 16.58
CA ASN A 463 -32.01 -41.30 15.15
C ASN A 463 -31.15 -40.05 14.86
N GLU A 464 -31.43 -38.94 15.55
CA GLU A 464 -30.63 -37.69 15.40
C GLU A 464 -29.17 -37.91 15.85
N ILE A 465 -28.92 -38.68 16.91
CA ILE A 465 -27.57 -39.04 17.36
C ILE A 465 -26.86 -39.86 16.29
N ALA A 466 -27.53 -40.85 15.72
CA ALA A 466 -26.97 -41.71 14.67
C ALA A 466 -26.60 -40.87 13.42
N GLU A 467 -27.45 -39.91 13.01
CA GLU A 467 -27.17 -38.99 11.93
C GLU A 467 -25.93 -38.11 12.21
N LEU A 468 -25.81 -37.58 13.43
CA LEU A 468 -24.67 -36.76 13.84
C LEU A 468 -23.36 -37.59 13.87
N GLU A 469 -23.41 -38.82 14.35
CA GLU A 469 -22.29 -39.76 14.35
C GLU A 469 -21.85 -40.13 12.93
N GLU A 470 -22.80 -40.32 12.01
CA GLU A 470 -22.51 -40.51 10.60
C GLU A 470 -21.85 -39.32 9.96
N VAL A 471 -22.28 -38.10 10.30
CA VAL A 471 -21.62 -36.84 9.86
C VAL A 471 -20.18 -36.79 10.39
N LEU A 472 -19.92 -37.13 11.65
CA LEU A 472 -18.57 -37.13 12.22
C LEU A 472 -17.64 -38.12 11.56
N SER A 473 -18.15 -39.33 11.24
CA SER A 473 -17.35 -40.39 10.63
C SER A 473 -17.03 -40.15 9.15
N SER A 474 -17.83 -39.31 8.45
CA SER A 474 -17.73 -39.08 7.01
C SER A 474 -17.27 -37.68 6.64
N GLU A 475 -16.01 -37.55 6.17
CA GLU A 475 -15.53 -36.27 5.63
C GLU A 475 -16.38 -35.81 4.44
N LYS A 476 -16.91 -36.74 3.64
CA LYS A 476 -17.80 -36.42 2.50
C LYS A 476 -19.07 -35.72 2.96
N LYS A 477 -19.70 -36.19 4.05
CA LYS A 477 -20.91 -35.56 4.62
C LYS A 477 -20.58 -34.17 5.18
N LYS A 478 -19.47 -34.00 5.89
CA LYS A 478 -19.03 -32.67 6.36
C LYS A 478 -18.81 -31.69 5.18
N LYS A 479 -18.18 -32.15 4.10
CA LYS A 479 -18.02 -31.36 2.89
C LYS A 479 -19.36 -30.99 2.24
N GLN A 480 -20.32 -31.91 2.22
CA GLN A 480 -21.65 -31.63 1.69
C GLN A 480 -22.39 -30.56 2.48
N ILE A 481 -22.21 -30.49 3.79
CA ILE A 481 -22.75 -29.41 4.63
C ILE A 481 -22.15 -28.08 4.23
N ILE A 482 -20.82 -27.99 4.06
CA ILE A 482 -20.15 -26.76 3.61
C ILE A 482 -20.68 -26.32 2.24
N ILE A 483 -20.82 -27.25 1.29
CA ILE A 483 -21.35 -26.95 -0.04
C ILE A 483 -22.77 -26.35 0.06
N SER A 484 -23.62 -26.93 0.90
CA SER A 484 -24.98 -26.41 1.13
C SER A 484 -24.97 -25.03 1.77
N GLU A 485 -24.09 -24.79 2.76
CA GLU A 485 -23.91 -23.47 3.38
C GLU A 485 -23.47 -22.44 2.35
N LEU A 486 -22.46 -22.72 1.52
CA LEU A 486 -21.99 -21.83 0.46
C LEU A 486 -23.07 -21.52 -0.58
N GLN A 487 -23.84 -22.53 -1.00
CA GLN A 487 -24.98 -22.31 -1.92
C GLN A 487 -26.06 -21.41 -1.31
N ASN A 488 -26.33 -21.54 -0.01
CA ASN A 488 -27.25 -20.65 0.70
C ASN A 488 -26.72 -19.22 0.79
N VAL A 489 -25.42 -19.03 0.99
CA VAL A 489 -24.75 -17.72 0.99
C VAL A 489 -24.89 -17.06 -0.37
N ILE A 490 -24.62 -17.78 -1.48
CA ILE A 490 -24.81 -17.27 -2.84
C ILE A 490 -26.26 -16.82 -3.01
N LYS A 491 -27.22 -17.68 -2.69
CA LYS A 491 -28.66 -17.38 -2.88
C LYS A 491 -29.12 -16.12 -2.12
N LYS A 492 -28.54 -15.87 -0.93
CA LYS A 492 -28.97 -14.75 -0.05
C LYS A 492 -28.24 -13.43 -0.36
N TYR A 493 -26.97 -13.48 -0.74
CA TYR A 493 -26.09 -12.31 -0.70
C TYR A 493 -25.42 -11.97 -2.03
N ASP A 494 -25.60 -12.78 -3.08
CA ASP A 494 -25.11 -12.42 -4.40
C ASP A 494 -25.93 -11.26 -4.98
N THR A 495 -25.24 -10.20 -5.33
CA THR A 495 -25.81 -8.98 -5.95
C THR A 495 -25.29 -8.73 -7.37
N GLY A 496 -24.58 -9.71 -7.94
CA GLY A 496 -23.83 -9.55 -9.19
C GLY A 496 -22.54 -8.75 -9.01
N ARG A 497 -21.72 -8.71 -10.05
CA ARG A 497 -20.47 -7.93 -10.05
C ARG A 497 -20.76 -6.43 -10.10
N LYS A 498 -19.93 -5.67 -9.38
CA LYS A 498 -19.90 -4.21 -9.44
C LYS A 498 -18.95 -3.73 -10.54
N SER A 499 -17.73 -4.27 -10.57
CA SER A 499 -16.74 -3.93 -11.59
C SER A 499 -16.98 -4.72 -12.87
N GLU A 500 -17.02 -4.02 -14.00
CA GLU A 500 -17.06 -4.63 -15.34
C GLU A 500 -15.65 -5.09 -15.76
N ILE A 501 -15.58 -6.11 -16.60
CA ILE A 501 -14.30 -6.66 -17.06
C ILE A 501 -14.08 -6.24 -18.51
N LEU A 502 -12.95 -5.60 -18.79
CA LEU A 502 -12.50 -5.30 -20.13
C LEU A 502 -11.48 -6.34 -20.59
N TYR A 503 -11.89 -7.20 -21.52
CA TYR A 503 -11.03 -8.22 -22.12
C TYR A 503 -10.14 -7.67 -23.24
N GLU A 504 -10.63 -6.67 -23.97
CA GLU A 504 -9.91 -5.98 -25.03
C GLU A 504 -9.68 -4.54 -24.56
N ILE A 505 -8.42 -4.19 -24.37
CA ILE A 505 -8.05 -2.79 -24.21
C ILE A 505 -8.14 -2.21 -25.62
N PRO A 506 -8.98 -1.16 -25.86
CA PRO A 506 -8.93 -0.46 -27.15
C PRO A 506 -7.46 -0.14 -27.43
N GLU A 507 -6.96 -0.56 -28.61
CA GLU A 507 -5.58 -0.29 -29.01
C GLU A 507 -5.26 1.16 -28.67
N ASP A 508 -4.13 1.35 -28.00
CA ASP A 508 -3.64 2.69 -27.72
C ASP A 508 -3.68 3.46 -29.03
N ILE A 509 -4.69 4.30 -29.17
CA ILE A 509 -4.59 5.38 -30.16
C ILE A 509 -3.30 6.04 -29.76
N GLU A 510 -2.26 5.94 -30.63
CA GLU A 510 -1.01 6.66 -30.41
C GLU A 510 -1.46 8.07 -30.05
N THR A 511 -1.48 8.34 -28.77
CA THR A 511 -1.70 9.69 -28.29
C THR A 511 -0.44 10.39 -28.76
N GLU A 512 -0.55 11.07 -29.89
CA GLU A 512 0.40 12.11 -30.23
C GLU A 512 0.56 12.90 -28.95
N GLU A 513 1.71 12.71 -28.28
CA GLU A 513 2.07 13.63 -27.17
C GLU A 513 1.80 15.01 -27.74
N PRO A 514 1.07 15.90 -27.06
CA PRO A 514 0.76 17.21 -27.61
C PRO A 514 2.08 17.77 -28.10
N GLU A 515 2.18 17.97 -29.41
CA GLU A 515 3.43 18.41 -30.04
C GLU A 515 3.89 19.63 -29.26
N VAL A 516 4.95 19.46 -28.48
CA VAL A 516 5.58 20.57 -27.77
C VAL A 516 5.95 21.57 -28.86
N ALA A 517 5.34 22.76 -28.82
CA ALA A 517 5.58 23.76 -29.83
C ALA A 517 7.07 24.06 -29.88
N ASP A 518 7.67 23.85 -31.04
CA ASP A 518 9.09 24.12 -31.25
C ASP A 518 9.29 25.61 -31.50
N TYR A 519 9.97 26.28 -30.59
CA TYR A 519 10.32 27.70 -30.71
C TYR A 519 11.65 27.97 -30.04
N PRO A 520 12.44 28.95 -30.58
CA PRO A 520 13.73 29.31 -30.02
C PRO A 520 13.58 30.04 -28.68
N VAL A 521 14.38 29.59 -27.71
CA VAL A 521 14.49 30.19 -26.38
C VAL A 521 15.95 30.46 -26.04
N THR A 522 16.17 31.41 -25.14
CA THR A 522 17.47 31.63 -24.50
C THR A 522 17.33 31.26 -23.03
N VAL A 523 18.18 30.34 -22.59
CA VAL A 523 18.26 29.88 -21.19
C VAL A 523 19.41 30.61 -20.52
N PHE A 524 19.11 31.30 -19.41
CA PHE A 524 20.10 31.93 -18.54
C PHE A 524 20.25 31.12 -17.27
N LEU A 525 21.48 30.80 -16.93
CA LEU A 525 21.86 30.07 -15.71
C LEU A 525 22.67 31.02 -14.83
N THR A 526 22.39 31.03 -13.52
CA THR A 526 23.11 31.88 -12.57
C THR A 526 23.97 31.02 -11.64
N HIS A 527 25.03 31.60 -11.06
CA HIS A 527 25.88 30.95 -10.05
C HIS A 527 25.08 30.46 -8.83
N GLY A 528 24.00 31.16 -8.48
CA GLY A 528 23.08 30.79 -7.40
C GLY A 528 22.14 29.63 -7.73
N GLY A 529 22.25 29.03 -8.92
CA GLY A 529 21.43 27.86 -9.32
C GLY A 529 20.02 28.24 -9.80
N TYR A 530 19.81 29.44 -10.32
CA TYR A 530 18.54 29.84 -10.96
C TYR A 530 18.62 29.67 -12.48
N LEU A 531 17.51 29.17 -13.04
CA LEU A 531 17.32 29.03 -14.47
C LEU A 531 16.19 29.97 -14.94
N LYS A 532 16.43 30.73 -15.99
CA LYS A 532 15.41 31.48 -16.71
C LYS A 532 15.33 31.03 -18.14
N LYS A 533 14.12 30.75 -18.61
CA LYS A 533 13.84 30.48 -20.01
C LYS A 533 13.06 31.65 -20.59
N ILE A 534 13.62 32.31 -21.61
CA ILE A 534 13.03 33.47 -22.26
C ILE A 534 12.94 33.20 -23.76
N LYS A 535 11.77 33.45 -24.36
CA LYS A 535 11.65 33.39 -25.82
C LYS A 535 12.61 34.38 -26.48
N THR A 536 13.42 33.90 -27.43
CA THR A 536 14.45 34.71 -28.09
C THR A 536 13.85 35.98 -28.75
N ALA A 537 12.59 35.87 -29.24
CA ALA A 537 11.87 37.05 -29.76
C ALA A 537 11.62 38.14 -28.71
N ASN A 538 11.41 37.75 -27.45
CA ASN A 538 11.15 38.69 -26.37
C ASN A 538 12.44 39.28 -25.78
N LEU A 539 13.58 38.64 -26.00
CA LEU A 539 14.87 39.06 -25.47
C LEU A 539 15.36 40.38 -26.14
N ARG A 540 15.06 40.57 -27.42
CA ARG A 540 15.45 41.78 -28.17
C ARG A 540 14.86 43.08 -27.60
N MET A 541 13.80 42.99 -26.80
CA MET A 541 13.10 44.11 -26.18
C MET A 541 13.30 44.20 -24.67
N SER A 542 14.12 43.30 -24.07
CA SER A 542 14.29 43.22 -22.62
C SER A 542 15.60 43.90 -22.17
N GLY A 543 15.55 44.58 -21.02
CA GLY A 543 16.73 45.14 -20.34
C GLY A 543 17.60 44.09 -19.66
N GLU A 544 18.43 44.50 -18.72
CA GLU A 544 19.31 43.63 -17.95
C GLU A 544 18.55 42.51 -17.21
N GLN A 545 19.21 41.36 -17.08
CA GLN A 545 18.64 40.22 -16.40
C GLN A 545 18.60 40.44 -14.88
N LYS A 546 17.42 40.45 -14.28
CA LYS A 546 17.29 40.49 -12.82
C LYS A 546 17.83 39.20 -12.21
N VAL A 547 18.84 39.31 -11.36
CA VAL A 547 19.41 38.23 -10.57
C VAL A 547 19.18 38.49 -9.08
N LYS A 548 19.36 37.45 -8.23
CA LYS A 548 19.33 37.60 -6.78
C LYS A 548 20.50 38.49 -6.33
N GLU A 549 20.35 39.21 -5.24
CA GLU A 549 21.42 40.04 -4.67
C GLU A 549 22.67 39.19 -4.38
N GLY A 550 23.81 39.58 -4.94
CA GLY A 550 25.07 38.83 -4.84
C GLY A 550 25.22 37.67 -5.83
N ASP A 551 24.25 37.45 -6.74
CA ASP A 551 24.32 36.42 -7.79
C ASP A 551 24.66 37.09 -9.15
N ALA A 552 25.13 36.27 -10.10
CA ALA A 552 25.43 36.72 -11.46
C ALA A 552 25.04 35.66 -12.49
N VAL A 553 24.77 36.10 -13.73
CA VAL A 553 24.58 35.20 -14.85
C VAL A 553 25.91 34.50 -15.17
N GLU A 554 25.96 33.21 -14.99
CA GLU A 554 27.12 32.38 -15.31
C GLU A 554 27.18 32.05 -16.81
N ARG A 555 26.02 31.73 -17.38
CA ARG A 555 25.95 31.25 -18.77
C ARG A 555 24.61 31.59 -19.41
N SER A 556 24.64 31.88 -20.70
CA SER A 556 23.46 31.96 -21.55
C SER A 556 23.61 31.03 -22.74
N VAL A 557 22.54 30.31 -23.07
CA VAL A 557 22.50 29.30 -24.15
C VAL A 557 21.26 29.55 -25.00
N GLU A 558 21.46 29.74 -26.31
CA GLU A 558 20.34 29.70 -27.27
C GLU A 558 20.03 28.29 -27.66
N CYS A 559 18.76 27.88 -27.57
CA CYS A 559 18.34 26.53 -27.74
C CYS A 559 16.85 26.44 -28.14
N SER A 560 16.33 25.23 -28.36
CA SER A 560 14.91 25.01 -28.56
C SER A 560 14.19 24.74 -27.25
N ASN A 561 12.91 25.12 -27.17
CA ASN A 561 12.03 24.74 -26.07
C ASN A 561 11.91 23.21 -25.89
N LYS A 562 12.20 22.43 -26.93
CA LYS A 562 12.18 20.97 -26.90
C LYS A 562 13.44 20.32 -26.31
N ASP A 563 14.52 21.10 -26.12
CA ASP A 563 15.81 20.58 -25.68
C ASP A 563 15.79 20.09 -24.23
N GLU A 564 16.74 19.24 -23.89
CA GLU A 564 16.87 18.67 -22.54
C GLU A 564 17.98 19.37 -21.74
N LEU A 565 17.75 19.48 -20.44
CA LEU A 565 18.69 20.02 -19.47
C LEU A 565 19.29 18.85 -18.67
N LEU A 566 20.62 18.78 -18.63
CA LEU A 566 21.39 17.88 -17.78
C LEU A 566 22.10 18.68 -16.71
N VAL A 567 21.80 18.44 -15.44
CA VAL A 567 22.39 19.15 -14.28
C VAL A 567 23.26 18.18 -13.48
N PHE A 568 24.58 18.37 -13.55
CA PHE A 568 25.58 17.58 -12.81
C PHE A 568 25.82 18.20 -11.43
N THR A 569 25.83 17.37 -10.39
CA THR A 569 25.78 17.86 -9.02
C THR A 569 26.97 17.40 -8.16
N SER A 570 27.16 18.08 -7.01
CA SER A 570 28.23 17.77 -6.04
C SER A 570 28.17 16.36 -5.43
N LYS A 571 27.02 15.67 -5.54
CA LYS A 571 26.84 14.27 -5.12
C LYS A 571 27.09 13.26 -6.26
N HIS A 572 27.83 13.65 -7.30
CA HIS A 572 28.15 12.80 -8.46
C HIS A 572 26.90 12.23 -9.17
N GLN A 573 25.83 13.04 -9.19
CA GLN A 573 24.57 12.71 -9.83
C GLN A 573 24.31 13.62 -11.02
N VAL A 574 23.44 13.19 -11.94
CA VAL A 574 22.90 14.05 -12.99
C VAL A 574 21.37 14.00 -12.96
N TYR A 575 20.78 15.19 -12.91
CA TYR A 575 19.34 15.36 -13.07
C TYR A 575 19.03 15.71 -14.52
N LYS A 576 17.94 15.15 -15.03
CA LYS A 576 17.46 15.33 -16.40
C LYS A 576 16.10 16.03 -16.35
N ALA A 577 15.92 17.07 -17.12
CA ALA A 577 14.64 17.78 -17.25
C ALA A 577 14.47 18.28 -18.69
N LYS A 578 13.24 18.34 -19.18
CA LYS A 578 12.93 18.98 -20.46
C LYS A 578 12.79 20.47 -20.25
N LEU A 579 13.27 21.30 -21.17
CA LEU A 579 13.09 22.75 -21.08
C LEU A 579 11.62 23.16 -21.15
N ASP A 580 10.76 22.33 -21.71
CA ASP A 580 9.31 22.49 -21.70
C ASP A 580 8.71 22.45 -20.28
N ASP A 581 9.34 21.75 -19.33
CA ASP A 581 8.91 21.70 -17.92
C ASP A 581 9.16 23.02 -17.17
N PHE A 582 9.88 23.98 -17.77
CA PHE A 582 10.15 25.32 -17.21
C PHE A 582 9.26 26.37 -17.87
N PRO A 583 8.63 27.26 -17.08
CA PRO A 583 7.80 28.32 -17.65
C PRO A 583 8.63 29.34 -18.43
N ASP A 584 8.04 29.87 -19.50
CA ASP A 584 8.61 31.06 -20.17
C ASP A 584 8.54 32.26 -19.23
N THR A 585 9.68 32.92 -19.01
CA THR A 585 9.80 34.03 -18.08
C THR A 585 10.17 35.37 -18.77
N LYS A 586 10.23 36.47 -18.01
CA LYS A 586 10.70 37.76 -18.44
C LYS A 586 12.06 38.09 -17.80
N ALA A 587 12.85 38.96 -18.39
CA ALA A 587 14.14 39.40 -17.83
C ALA A 587 14.02 39.94 -16.40
N SER A 588 12.88 40.54 -16.05
CA SER A 588 12.60 41.16 -14.75
C SER A 588 12.26 40.14 -13.61
N VAL A 589 12.20 38.83 -13.89
CA VAL A 589 11.87 37.77 -12.93
C VAL A 589 13.16 37.02 -12.55
N LEU A 590 13.23 36.45 -11.34
CA LEU A 590 14.42 35.70 -10.88
C LEU A 590 14.61 34.34 -11.61
N GLY A 591 13.54 33.75 -12.12
CA GLY A 591 13.55 32.41 -12.70
C GLY A 591 13.27 31.30 -11.68
N GLU A 592 13.42 30.06 -12.11
CA GLU A 592 13.19 28.83 -11.31
C GLU A 592 14.47 28.42 -10.58
N TYR A 593 14.36 28.14 -9.28
CA TYR A 593 15.48 27.61 -8.50
C TYR A 593 15.66 26.12 -8.75
N LEU A 594 16.75 25.74 -9.44
CA LEU A 594 16.98 24.36 -9.90
C LEU A 594 16.96 23.31 -8.79
N PRO A 595 17.61 23.51 -7.63
CA PRO A 595 17.56 22.51 -6.57
C PRO A 595 16.12 22.21 -6.09
N GLY A 596 15.28 23.22 -5.96
CA GLY A 596 13.87 23.03 -5.59
C GLY A 596 13.04 22.40 -6.71
N LYS A 597 13.22 22.85 -7.96
CA LYS A 597 12.48 22.37 -9.12
C LYS A 597 12.80 20.91 -9.47
N LEU A 598 14.05 20.50 -9.27
CA LEU A 598 14.53 19.16 -9.57
C LEU A 598 14.52 18.21 -8.35
N GLU A 599 13.99 18.67 -7.22
CA GLU A 599 13.94 17.90 -5.96
C GLU A 599 15.32 17.33 -5.58
N MET A 600 16.37 18.20 -5.66
CA MET A 600 17.72 17.80 -5.27
C MET A 600 17.81 17.51 -3.77
N GLU A 601 18.74 16.64 -3.38
CA GLU A 601 18.95 16.28 -1.98
C GLU A 601 19.49 17.47 -1.17
N GLU A 602 19.24 17.48 0.14
CA GLU A 602 19.73 18.55 1.02
C GLU A 602 21.26 18.67 0.97
N GLY A 603 21.75 19.90 0.79
CA GLY A 603 23.19 20.21 0.64
C GLY A 603 23.79 19.84 -0.73
N GLU A 604 22.99 19.41 -1.69
CA GLU A 604 23.44 19.15 -3.06
C GLU A 604 23.43 20.44 -3.89
N THR A 605 24.53 20.68 -4.63
CA THR A 605 24.69 21.89 -5.49
C THR A 605 24.93 21.49 -6.94
N ALA A 606 24.41 22.28 -7.87
CA ALA A 606 24.72 22.13 -9.29
C ALA A 606 26.18 22.56 -9.54
N LEU A 607 26.96 21.70 -10.19
CA LEU A 607 28.36 21.98 -10.57
C LEU A 607 28.47 22.36 -12.04
N TYR A 608 27.65 21.76 -12.89
CA TYR A 608 27.64 22.05 -14.30
C TYR A 608 26.27 21.72 -14.91
N THR A 609 25.85 22.53 -15.86
CA THR A 609 24.57 22.37 -16.54
C THR A 609 24.80 22.32 -18.06
N ALA A 610 24.34 21.28 -18.74
CA ALA A 610 24.36 21.18 -20.20
C ALA A 610 22.93 21.24 -20.75
N VAL A 611 22.75 22.00 -21.84
CA VAL A 611 21.53 21.99 -22.65
C VAL A 611 21.86 21.20 -23.92
N ILE A 612 21.06 20.20 -24.22
CA ILE A 612 21.29 19.27 -25.32
C ILE A 612 20.02 19.09 -26.15
N SER A 613 20.17 19.04 -27.47
CA SER A 613 19.08 18.70 -28.40
C SER A 613 19.02 17.21 -28.71
N LYS A 614 20.17 16.55 -28.69
CA LYS A 614 20.33 15.10 -28.90
C LYS A 614 21.45 14.57 -28.02
N TYR A 615 21.44 13.26 -27.71
CA TYR A 615 22.50 12.61 -26.96
C TYR A 615 23.72 12.30 -27.83
N GLN A 616 24.26 13.36 -28.47
CA GLN A 616 25.45 13.34 -29.34
C GLN A 616 26.55 14.23 -28.77
N GLY A 617 27.82 13.90 -29.07
CA GLY A 617 28.96 14.61 -28.51
C GLY A 617 29.45 14.03 -27.17
N TYR A 618 30.16 14.84 -26.38
CA TYR A 618 30.96 14.38 -25.26
C TYR A 618 30.81 15.30 -24.04
N MET A 619 30.79 14.69 -22.87
CA MET A 619 31.04 15.39 -21.60
C MET A 619 32.52 15.26 -21.25
N ILE A 620 33.18 16.39 -21.09
CA ILE A 620 34.56 16.47 -20.59
C ILE A 620 34.51 16.81 -19.11
N PHE A 621 35.12 15.97 -18.26
CA PHE A 621 35.29 16.21 -16.83
C PHE A 621 36.76 16.35 -16.51
N VAL A 622 37.14 17.44 -15.86
CA VAL A 622 38.50 17.65 -15.35
C VAL A 622 38.48 17.65 -13.85
N PHE A 623 39.32 16.84 -13.25
CA PHE A 623 39.39 16.64 -11.82
C PHE A 623 40.54 17.41 -11.19
N GLU A 624 40.44 17.78 -9.93
CA GLU A 624 41.50 18.52 -9.19
C GLU A 624 42.83 17.80 -9.23
N ASN A 625 42.88 16.49 -9.33
CA ASN A 625 44.12 15.67 -9.43
C ASN A 625 44.81 15.69 -10.83
N GLY A 626 44.30 16.48 -11.77
CA GLY A 626 44.85 16.60 -13.11
C GLY A 626 44.43 15.51 -14.08
N LYS A 627 43.48 14.65 -13.71
CA LYS A 627 42.85 13.68 -14.61
C LYS A 627 41.77 14.33 -15.44
N LEU A 628 41.58 13.82 -16.65
CA LEU A 628 40.54 14.24 -17.58
C LEU A 628 39.81 13.01 -18.11
N ALA A 629 38.47 13.03 -18.00
CA ALA A 629 37.59 12.00 -18.54
C ALA A 629 36.76 12.60 -19.70
N LYS A 630 36.77 11.92 -20.84
CA LYS A 630 35.88 12.16 -21.98
C LYS A 630 34.83 11.08 -21.98
N VAL A 631 33.56 11.44 -21.75
CA VAL A 631 32.45 10.50 -21.67
C VAL A 631 31.51 10.77 -22.83
N ASP A 632 31.15 9.72 -23.55
CA ASP A 632 30.15 9.78 -24.63
C ASP A 632 28.79 10.21 -24.04
N LEU A 633 28.12 11.20 -24.66
CA LEU A 633 26.88 11.73 -24.15
C LEU A 633 25.75 10.70 -24.17
N SER A 634 25.80 9.71 -25.09
CA SER A 634 24.87 8.59 -25.16
C SER A 634 24.83 7.75 -23.86
N ALA A 635 25.90 7.81 -23.04
CA ALA A 635 25.94 7.16 -21.73
C ALA A 635 24.87 7.68 -20.75
N TYR A 636 24.35 8.89 -20.97
CA TYR A 636 23.30 9.52 -20.16
C TYR A 636 21.91 9.34 -20.75
N GLU A 637 21.78 8.77 -21.94
CA GLU A 637 20.49 8.42 -22.53
C GLU A 637 19.84 7.27 -21.75
N THR A 638 18.54 7.32 -21.56
CA THR A 638 17.78 6.29 -20.86
C THR A 638 16.53 5.92 -21.64
N LYS A 639 16.23 4.62 -21.75
CA LYS A 639 15.00 4.11 -22.38
C LYS A 639 13.71 4.46 -21.63
N THR A 640 13.84 4.89 -20.38
CA THR A 640 12.73 5.30 -19.52
C THR A 640 12.95 6.74 -19.05
N ASN A 641 11.87 7.48 -18.77
CA ASN A 641 11.90 8.86 -18.25
C ASN A 641 12.49 8.94 -16.83
N ARG A 642 13.74 8.46 -16.65
CA ARG A 642 14.45 8.60 -15.37
C ARG A 642 14.95 10.03 -15.24
N LYS A 643 14.40 10.76 -14.27
CA LYS A 643 14.79 12.15 -13.97
C LYS A 643 16.14 12.27 -13.26
N LYS A 644 16.69 11.18 -12.69
CA LYS A 644 17.94 11.19 -11.91
C LYS A 644 18.79 9.96 -12.21
N LEU A 645 20.09 10.16 -12.44
CA LEU A 645 21.08 9.10 -12.61
C LEU A 645 22.20 9.28 -11.59
N ILE A 646 22.57 8.22 -10.91
CA ILE A 646 23.69 8.17 -9.96
C ILE A 646 25.00 7.81 -10.68
N ASN A 647 26.14 8.10 -10.05
CA ASN A 647 27.48 7.84 -10.59
C ASN A 647 27.68 8.49 -11.96
N ALA A 648 27.29 9.75 -12.09
CA ALA A 648 27.34 10.52 -13.35
C ALA A 648 28.75 10.86 -13.80
N PHE A 649 29.71 10.92 -12.88
CA PHE A 649 31.15 11.05 -13.10
C PHE A 649 31.92 10.44 -11.94
N SER A 650 33.25 10.37 -12.01
CA SER A 650 34.09 9.73 -10.99
C SER A 650 34.08 10.45 -9.65
N ASP A 651 34.00 9.70 -8.57
CA ASP A 651 34.06 10.13 -7.16
C ASP A 651 35.48 10.14 -6.55
N LYS A 652 36.49 9.76 -7.32
CA LYS A 652 37.86 9.54 -6.83
C LYS A 652 38.66 10.82 -6.62
N SER A 653 38.19 11.95 -7.16
CA SER A 653 38.76 13.27 -6.96
C SER A 653 37.65 14.31 -7.17
N PRO A 654 37.69 15.46 -6.45
CA PRO A 654 36.73 16.53 -6.71
C PRO A 654 36.77 16.97 -8.16
N LEU A 655 35.60 17.31 -8.71
CA LEU A 655 35.46 17.88 -10.03
C LEU A 655 35.96 19.33 -10.02
N ALA A 656 36.95 19.66 -10.84
CA ALA A 656 37.44 21.03 -10.98
C ALA A 656 36.59 21.83 -11.98
N ALA A 657 36.22 21.22 -13.11
CA ALA A 657 35.36 21.80 -14.12
C ALA A 657 34.78 20.72 -15.07
N ALA A 658 33.70 21.06 -15.78
CA ALA A 658 33.13 20.23 -16.84
C ALA A 658 32.72 21.09 -18.02
N VAL A 659 32.69 20.51 -19.21
CA VAL A 659 32.17 21.14 -20.44
C VAL A 659 31.51 20.10 -21.34
N TYR A 660 30.40 20.46 -21.95
CA TYR A 660 29.75 19.71 -23.02
C TYR A 660 30.30 20.18 -24.37
N LEU A 661 30.63 19.24 -25.24
CA LEU A 661 31.15 19.47 -26.60
C LEU A 661 30.35 18.62 -27.59
N GLU A 662 29.86 19.22 -28.65
CA GLU A 662 29.26 18.48 -29.78
C GLU A 662 30.29 17.77 -30.61
N GLU A 663 31.43 18.43 -30.83
CA GLU A 663 32.58 17.92 -31.56
C GLU A 663 33.87 18.14 -30.76
N ASP A 664 34.96 17.52 -31.19
CA ASP A 664 36.25 17.71 -30.56
C ASP A 664 36.76 19.14 -30.71
N ALA A 665 37.24 19.72 -29.62
CA ALA A 665 37.69 21.08 -29.54
C ALA A 665 38.99 21.22 -28.75
N ASP A 666 39.65 22.36 -28.93
CA ASP A 666 40.79 22.75 -28.12
C ASP A 666 40.32 23.32 -26.78
N ILE A 667 40.86 22.81 -25.69
CA ILE A 667 40.56 23.18 -24.32
C ILE A 667 41.82 23.61 -23.57
N VAL A 668 41.67 24.60 -22.68
CA VAL A 668 42.73 25.06 -21.78
C VAL A 668 42.40 24.61 -20.35
N ILE A 669 43.34 23.86 -19.73
CA ILE A 669 43.26 23.44 -18.33
C ILE A 669 44.24 24.25 -17.51
N THR A 670 43.78 24.90 -16.45
CA THR A 670 44.61 25.77 -15.61
C THR A 670 44.75 25.18 -14.20
N SER A 671 45.98 25.14 -13.71
CA SER A 671 46.27 24.73 -12.33
C SER A 671 46.31 25.96 -11.39
N GLN A 672 46.18 25.69 -10.07
CA GLN A 672 46.26 26.72 -9.03
C GLN A 672 47.63 27.41 -9.03
N SER A 673 48.68 26.74 -9.48
CA SER A 673 49.99 27.38 -9.68
C SER A 673 50.12 28.27 -10.93
N GLY A 674 49.02 28.49 -11.66
CA GLY A 674 48.98 29.35 -12.87
C GLY A 674 49.52 28.65 -14.11
N ARG A 675 49.68 27.34 -14.13
CA ARG A 675 50.10 26.61 -15.33
C ARG A 675 48.90 26.32 -16.20
N ASN A 676 49.06 26.58 -17.50
CA ASN A 676 48.03 26.32 -18.53
C ASN A 676 48.51 25.21 -19.44
N LEU A 677 47.60 24.33 -19.79
CA LEU A 677 47.80 23.20 -20.68
C LEU A 677 46.71 23.20 -21.76
N LEU A 678 47.13 23.40 -23.01
CA LEU A 678 46.24 23.45 -24.18
C LEU A 678 46.23 22.05 -24.83
N ILE A 679 45.04 21.47 -24.94
CA ILE A 679 44.86 20.10 -25.44
C ILE A 679 43.69 20.07 -26.41
N ASN A 680 43.85 19.37 -27.55
CA ASN A 680 42.72 18.99 -28.37
C ASN A 680 42.06 17.72 -27.80
N THR A 681 40.75 17.74 -27.63
CA THR A 681 40.04 16.60 -27.03
C THR A 681 39.99 15.35 -27.88
N ALA A 682 40.32 15.45 -29.20
CA ALA A 682 40.45 14.32 -30.11
C ALA A 682 41.55 13.32 -29.69
N VAL A 683 42.58 13.78 -28.94
CA VAL A 683 43.66 12.87 -28.46
C VAL A 683 43.19 11.97 -27.33
N ILE A 684 41.95 12.17 -26.81
CA ILE A 684 41.39 11.43 -25.69
C ILE A 684 40.28 10.53 -26.20
N LEU A 685 40.41 9.25 -26.01
CA LEU A 685 39.41 8.27 -26.42
C LEU A 685 38.14 8.39 -25.52
N PRO A 686 36.96 8.53 -26.11
CA PRO A 686 35.73 8.59 -25.34
C PRO A 686 35.43 7.26 -24.65
N LYS A 687 34.77 7.33 -23.51
CA LYS A 687 34.32 6.18 -22.72
C LYS A 687 32.79 6.21 -22.56
N THR A 688 32.18 5.03 -22.62
CA THR A 688 30.74 4.86 -22.33
C THR A 688 30.45 4.68 -20.83
N THR A 689 31.50 4.43 -20.02
CA THR A 689 31.36 4.31 -18.56
C THR A 689 31.39 5.70 -17.92
N LYS A 690 30.28 6.15 -17.37
CA LYS A 690 30.10 7.48 -16.75
C LYS A 690 31.12 7.76 -15.64
N SER A 691 31.31 6.80 -14.71
CA SER A 691 32.20 6.94 -13.54
C SER A 691 33.69 6.73 -13.84
N THR A 692 34.11 6.81 -15.11
CA THR A 692 35.52 6.68 -15.50
C THR A 692 36.38 7.78 -14.90
N GLN A 693 37.58 7.43 -14.40
CA GLN A 693 38.59 8.41 -13.95
C GLN A 693 39.30 9.12 -15.11
N GLY A 694 39.15 8.63 -16.32
CA GLY A 694 39.86 9.16 -17.48
C GLY A 694 41.37 8.89 -17.49
N ILE A 695 42.11 9.77 -18.16
CA ILE A 695 43.57 9.73 -18.29
C ILE A 695 44.20 10.83 -17.43
N GLN A 696 45.50 10.67 -17.07
CA GLN A 696 46.25 11.79 -16.48
C GLN A 696 46.58 12.77 -17.63
N ALA A 697 45.93 13.94 -17.60
CA ALA A 697 46.19 14.98 -18.62
C ALA A 697 47.25 15.96 -18.12
N MET A 698 47.11 16.48 -16.91
CA MET A 698 48.03 17.44 -16.32
C MET A 698 48.83 16.83 -15.18
N THR A 699 50.18 16.93 -15.24
CA THR A 699 51.09 16.55 -14.17
C THR A 699 51.26 17.71 -13.18
N LEU A 700 50.77 17.58 -11.95
CA LEU A 700 50.90 18.59 -10.90
C LEU A 700 52.29 18.47 -10.26
N LYS A 701 53.07 19.58 -10.25
CA LYS A 701 54.44 19.56 -9.77
C LYS A 701 54.60 19.55 -8.24
N LYS A 702 53.58 20.03 -7.53
CA LYS A 702 53.52 20.03 -6.04
C LYS A 702 52.32 19.23 -5.58
N LYS A 703 52.41 18.55 -4.44
CA LYS A 703 51.32 17.80 -3.81
C LYS A 703 50.11 18.69 -3.44
N SER A 704 50.37 19.98 -3.18
CA SER A 704 49.35 20.99 -2.87
C SER A 704 48.74 21.67 -4.08
N ASP A 705 49.26 21.39 -5.30
CA ASP A 705 48.75 21.98 -6.53
C ASP A 705 47.52 21.20 -7.02
N LYS A 706 46.58 21.87 -7.62
CA LYS A 706 45.34 21.27 -8.15
C LYS A 706 44.89 22.00 -9.42
N VAL A 707 44.14 21.32 -10.25
CA VAL A 707 43.44 21.96 -11.36
C VAL A 707 42.27 22.77 -10.80
N ILE A 708 42.10 24.01 -11.31
CA ILE A 708 41.06 24.94 -10.84
C ILE A 708 40.07 25.34 -11.92
N SER A 709 40.44 25.28 -13.21
CA SER A 709 39.51 25.68 -14.28
C SER A 709 39.77 24.96 -15.58
N LEU A 710 38.73 25.00 -16.42
CA LEU A 710 38.70 24.51 -17.80
C LEU A 710 37.90 25.52 -18.61
N HIS A 711 38.41 25.91 -19.79
CA HIS A 711 37.62 26.68 -20.74
C HIS A 711 38.01 26.27 -22.20
N LEU A 712 37.13 26.65 -23.12
CA LEU A 712 37.40 26.49 -24.56
C LEU A 712 38.45 27.46 -25.00
N TYR A 713 39.46 26.98 -25.73
CA TYR A 713 40.52 27.80 -26.28
C TYR A 713 39.94 28.79 -27.29
N LYS A 714 40.34 30.04 -27.18
CA LYS A 714 40.03 31.11 -28.18
C LYS A 714 41.27 31.38 -29.02
N GLU A 715 41.09 31.39 -30.32
CA GLU A 715 42.18 31.70 -31.24
C GLU A 715 42.84 33.05 -30.91
N GLY A 716 44.17 33.04 -30.73
CA GLY A 716 44.92 34.22 -30.30
C GLY A 716 45.02 34.42 -28.79
N GLU A 717 44.47 33.54 -27.95
CA GLU A 717 44.59 33.61 -26.46
C GLU A 717 46.05 33.48 -26.01
N PHE A 718 46.88 32.72 -26.72
CA PHE A 718 48.30 32.57 -26.45
C PHE A 718 49.10 32.95 -27.70
N GLU A 719 50.00 33.96 -27.60
CA GLU A 719 50.88 34.36 -28.69
C GLU A 719 51.83 33.23 -29.15
N LYS A 720 52.22 32.33 -28.21
CA LYS A 720 53.09 31.18 -28.46
C LYS A 720 52.41 29.88 -28.08
N GLU A 721 51.36 29.49 -28.79
CA GLU A 721 50.54 28.29 -28.50
C GLU A 721 51.39 27.02 -28.28
N TRP A 722 52.47 26.84 -29.07
CA TRP A 722 53.33 25.68 -29.00
C TRP A 722 53.92 25.43 -27.60
N ARG A 723 54.03 26.42 -26.75
CA ARG A 723 54.48 26.29 -25.33
C ARG A 723 53.48 25.60 -24.44
N PHE A 724 52.21 25.75 -24.73
CA PHE A 724 51.09 25.26 -23.95
C PHE A 724 50.55 23.93 -24.50
N ARG A 725 50.82 23.67 -25.79
CA ARG A 725 50.40 22.45 -26.52
C ARG A 725 51.47 21.35 -26.41
N PRO A 726 51.29 20.31 -25.58
CA PRO A 726 52.26 19.26 -25.40
C PRO A 726 52.23 18.27 -26.57
N LYS A 727 53.36 17.61 -26.83
CA LYS A 727 53.44 16.50 -27.83
C LYS A 727 52.78 15.22 -27.31
N ASN A 728 52.87 14.98 -26.01
CA ASN A 728 52.30 13.79 -25.36
C ASN A 728 51.68 14.15 -24.01
N LEU A 729 50.68 13.39 -23.59
CA LEU A 729 50.09 13.43 -22.24
C LEU A 729 50.62 12.27 -21.40
N PRO A 730 50.80 12.48 -20.07
CA PRO A 730 50.55 13.69 -19.29
C PRO A 730 51.64 14.76 -19.43
N ALA A 731 51.25 16.04 -19.30
CA ALA A 731 52.17 17.18 -19.35
C ALA A 731 51.99 18.16 -18.19
N ALA A 732 53.06 18.88 -17.81
CA ALA A 732 52.99 19.81 -16.66
C ALA A 732 52.37 21.17 -16.97
N GLY A 733 52.09 21.49 -18.23
CA GLY A 733 51.69 22.80 -18.68
C GLY A 733 52.77 23.89 -18.53
N ALA A 734 52.51 25.05 -19.06
CA ALA A 734 53.42 26.20 -19.02
C ALA A 734 52.82 27.35 -18.19
N LEU A 735 53.69 28.13 -17.54
CA LEU A 735 53.30 29.38 -16.90
C LEU A 735 53.11 30.48 -17.98
N LEU A 736 52.10 31.32 -17.78
CA LEU A 736 51.96 32.55 -18.57
C LEU A 736 53.16 33.47 -18.32
N SER A 737 53.74 34.02 -19.37
CA SER A 737 54.75 35.10 -19.28
C SER A 737 54.15 36.33 -19.92
N ALA A 738 54.71 37.52 -19.61
CA ALA A 738 54.23 38.78 -20.18
C ALA A 738 54.21 38.81 -21.74
N ALA A 739 54.98 37.91 -22.37
CA ALA A 739 55.05 37.76 -23.83
C ALA A 739 54.00 36.74 -24.36
N ASP A 740 53.18 36.14 -23.54
CA ASP A 740 52.15 35.14 -23.92
C ASP A 740 50.73 35.76 -23.85
N VAL A 741 50.59 36.92 -23.26
CA VAL A 741 49.32 37.67 -23.15
C VAL A 741 49.43 38.79 -24.18
N GLY A 742 48.78 38.64 -25.34
CA GLY A 742 48.60 39.75 -26.29
C GLY A 742 47.95 40.90 -25.53
N GLU A 743 48.34 42.13 -25.86
CA GLU A 743 47.84 43.34 -25.18
C GLU A 743 46.31 43.32 -25.00
N GLN A 744 45.86 42.96 -23.85
CA GLN A 744 44.46 43.16 -23.46
C GLN A 744 44.32 44.67 -23.19
N LEU A 745 43.80 45.39 -24.16
CA LEU A 745 43.38 46.74 -23.99
C LEU A 745 42.39 46.79 -22.82
N SER A 746 42.84 47.35 -21.71
CA SER A 746 41.99 47.73 -20.59
C SER A 746 41.03 48.82 -21.04
N PHE A 747 39.71 48.47 -21.07
CA PHE A 747 38.63 49.43 -21.02
C PHE A 747 37.83 49.25 -19.73
#